data_df37f6d4dc797d9701ca8bfb575f0435
#
_entry.id   df37f6d4dc797d9701ca8bfb575f0435
#
_cell.length_a   1.000
_cell.length_b   1.000
_cell.length_c   1.000
_cell.angle_alpha   90.00
_cell.angle_beta   90.00
_cell.angle_gamma   90.00
#
_symmetry.space_group_name_H-M   'P 1'
#
loop_
_entity.id
_entity.type
_entity.pdbx_description
1 polymer ?
#
loop_
_entity_poly.entity_id
_entity_poly.type
_entity_poly.pdbx_seq_one_letter_code
_entity_poly.pdbx_strand_id
1 'polypeptide(L)'
;MRRLLVFLPFGLLAGAFVGILVGGVVLNLILGRDPNAAGLFVLLSEFPGLAALSAPPWLVPWQIAGASMLLFGLAGAALSFRQQLTRYGQAKFQTKAEMQRNGLLQPLGAGLVFGKLGPPARTAPYVSAAFQKFPHCLVVAPTRAGKGVGYVIPNTLLFNGSIVVLDVKGEIFEATARHRKSEGDEVYRFSPFDFEHPTHRYNPLERVARIANLEQRYTELAKISDYFLTVSDKGTAGDFLAEGRELFVAAGLLAIERGRPTIGEISRILFDRGATSEVYTEHAEEVKHPNAAQAFRKFAGYSDRTLSSHASVLGGAGMTLWNNPAVDRATSGNDFSFTDLRKVPMSIYVVVNADDIRTLSPLVRLFFGELIATMRATLPDPKSEPWPVMVMLDEFDQLGPMPIVEQALKQLAGHGARVSIITQSIPGLDNIYGENTRLSLEAAAGMKLYLAANDKKTAGEISDALGKTTKLAVSDSLSRDRDLMQRRSVSRRMEERPLLTPDEVRRLSPDQAILIPERQNPLLVRRVVYFEDPVFLKIFEAQAGPLPYPSQDNARVQGLAERVEELERRIAGMKVVEFVRSGGAAMKPDLIREEPVVAREIIKADSTALGEVAPERGRTPRADLPGDVSQAPQVSLAALKPNQVAAVSRMAVFSRKVGEMSD
;
A
#
# COMPACT_ATOMS: atom_id res chain seq x y z
N MET A 1 -40.30 27.25 3.61
CA MET A 1 -41.63 26.85 4.09
C MET A 1 -41.63 25.55 4.90
N ARG A 2 -41.20 24.39 4.40
CA ARG A 2 -41.23 23.11 5.18
C ARG A 2 -40.54 23.18 6.56
N ARG A 3 -39.40 23.87 6.69
CA ARG A 3 -38.71 24.04 7.98
C ARG A 3 -39.44 24.93 8.95
N LEU A 4 -40.08 26.00 8.48
CA LEU A 4 -40.90 26.89 9.34
C LEU A 4 -42.06 26.09 9.93
N LEU A 5 -42.71 25.22 9.14
CA LEU A 5 -43.81 24.36 9.60
C LEU A 5 -43.41 23.33 10.66
N VAL A 6 -42.11 23.02 10.79
CA VAL A 6 -41.60 22.09 11.80
C VAL A 6 -41.02 22.84 13.01
N PHE A 7 -40.12 23.79 12.78
CA PHE A 7 -39.38 24.45 13.87
C PHE A 7 -40.19 25.49 14.64
N LEU A 8 -41.11 26.19 13.98
CA LEU A 8 -41.97 27.17 14.68
C LEU A 8 -42.96 26.48 15.64
N PRO A 9 -43.74 25.46 15.25
CA PRO A 9 -44.60 24.76 16.19
C PRO A 9 -43.82 24.06 17.32
N PHE A 10 -42.67 23.47 16.99
CA PHE A 10 -41.81 22.83 18.00
C PHE A 10 -41.27 23.86 19.00
N GLY A 11 -40.82 25.03 18.54
CA GLY A 11 -40.40 26.14 19.42
C GLY A 11 -41.56 26.63 20.29
N LEU A 12 -42.75 26.85 19.74
CA LEU A 12 -43.93 27.25 20.47
C LEU A 12 -44.33 26.23 21.56
N LEU A 13 -44.32 24.93 21.21
CA LEU A 13 -44.63 23.86 22.18
C LEU A 13 -43.59 23.77 23.29
N ALA A 14 -42.30 23.86 22.95
CA ALA A 14 -41.21 23.85 23.93
C ALA A 14 -41.30 25.08 24.86
N GLY A 15 -41.58 26.26 24.28
CA GLY A 15 -41.75 27.48 25.04
C GLY A 15 -42.99 27.44 25.94
N ALA A 16 -44.12 26.87 25.48
CA ALA A 16 -45.31 26.65 26.29
C ALA A 16 -45.01 25.73 27.47
N PHE A 17 -44.31 24.61 27.22
CA PHE A 17 -43.94 23.65 28.25
C PHE A 17 -43.06 24.29 29.36
N VAL A 18 -41.98 24.98 28.97
CA VAL A 18 -41.09 25.69 29.89
C VAL A 18 -41.83 26.80 30.62
N GLY A 19 -42.63 27.55 29.90
CA GLY A 19 -43.41 28.66 30.46
C GLY A 19 -44.46 28.23 31.46
N ILE A 20 -45.18 27.12 31.23
CA ILE A 20 -46.14 26.52 32.15
C ILE A 20 -45.44 26.06 33.44
N LEU A 21 -44.28 25.44 33.31
CA LEU A 21 -43.50 24.96 34.45
C LEU A 21 -42.96 26.12 35.28
N VAL A 22 -42.32 27.12 34.67
CA VAL A 22 -41.79 28.30 35.36
C VAL A 22 -42.93 29.14 35.95
N GLY A 23 -44.00 29.33 35.20
CA GLY A 23 -45.20 30.03 35.66
C GLY A 23 -45.85 29.34 36.86
N GLY A 24 -45.88 28.01 36.89
CA GLY A 24 -46.37 27.22 38.04
C GLY A 24 -45.53 27.43 39.32
N VAL A 25 -44.20 27.46 39.16
CA VAL A 25 -43.30 27.80 40.29
C VAL A 25 -43.56 29.21 40.83
N VAL A 26 -43.71 30.19 39.91
CA VAL A 26 -43.96 31.57 40.28
C VAL A 26 -45.35 31.73 40.95
N LEU A 27 -46.36 31.00 40.47
CA LEU A 27 -47.68 30.97 41.08
C LEU A 27 -47.63 30.49 42.55
N ASN A 28 -46.92 29.37 42.78
CA ASN A 28 -46.72 28.84 44.13
C ASN A 28 -46.02 29.87 45.06
N LEU A 29 -44.99 30.56 44.55
CA LEU A 29 -44.29 31.61 45.26
C LEU A 29 -45.26 32.76 45.65
N ILE A 30 -46.10 33.21 44.72
CA ILE A 30 -47.06 34.29 44.97
C ILE A 30 -48.13 33.86 46.00
N LEU A 31 -48.53 32.58 45.98
CA LEU A 31 -49.51 32.00 46.91
C LEU A 31 -48.87 31.57 48.24
N GLY A 32 -47.58 31.80 48.48
CA GLY A 32 -46.90 31.40 49.71
C GLY A 32 -46.73 29.88 49.87
N ARG A 33 -46.83 29.13 48.81
CA ARG A 33 -46.63 27.64 48.76
C ARG A 33 -45.19 27.30 48.45
N ASP A 34 -44.77 26.06 48.75
CA ASP A 34 -43.43 25.59 48.39
C ASP A 34 -43.21 25.60 46.85
N PRO A 35 -42.24 26.36 46.35
CA PRO A 35 -41.94 26.41 44.92
C PRO A 35 -41.59 25.05 44.33
N ASN A 36 -40.94 24.15 45.11
CA ASN A 36 -40.55 22.81 44.66
C ASN A 36 -41.74 21.83 44.58
N ALA A 37 -42.87 22.17 45.21
CA ALA A 37 -44.10 21.41 45.06
C ALA A 37 -44.90 21.74 43.79
N ALA A 38 -44.37 22.63 42.92
CA ALA A 38 -44.97 22.93 41.64
C ALA A 38 -44.86 21.70 40.71
N GLY A 39 -45.91 20.91 40.63
CA GLY A 39 -46.01 19.85 39.61
C GLY A 39 -46.03 20.42 38.20
N LEU A 40 -45.76 19.57 37.22
CA LEU A 40 -45.58 19.96 35.82
C LEU A 40 -46.73 20.79 35.23
N PHE A 41 -47.95 20.65 35.77
CA PHE A 41 -49.15 21.25 35.23
C PHE A 41 -49.91 22.08 36.27
N VAL A 42 -49.30 22.54 37.37
CA VAL A 42 -49.95 23.34 38.42
C VAL A 42 -50.64 24.58 37.85
N LEU A 43 -49.97 25.31 36.94
CA LEU A 43 -50.54 26.49 36.29
C LEU A 43 -51.77 26.15 35.42
N LEU A 44 -51.90 24.94 34.89
CA LEU A 44 -53.06 24.49 34.12
C LEU A 44 -54.16 23.93 34.99
N SER A 45 -53.82 23.18 36.05
CA SER A 45 -54.78 22.54 36.95
C SER A 45 -55.55 23.55 37.80
N GLU A 46 -54.93 24.67 38.12
CA GLU A 46 -55.51 25.76 38.86
C GLU A 46 -56.00 26.94 37.98
N PHE A 47 -56.30 26.64 36.68
CA PHE A 47 -56.70 27.66 35.72
C PHE A 47 -58.01 28.41 36.16
N PRO A 48 -57.94 29.75 36.44
CA PRO A 48 -59.08 30.49 37.01
C PRO A 48 -60.13 30.90 35.97
N GLY A 49 -59.94 30.55 34.70
CA GLY A 49 -60.75 31.03 33.58
C GLY A 49 -60.21 32.33 32.95
N LEU A 50 -60.55 32.53 31.67
CA LEU A 50 -59.99 33.61 30.85
C LEU A 50 -60.21 35.01 31.43
N ALA A 51 -61.32 35.26 32.13
CA ALA A 51 -61.66 36.56 32.71
C ALA A 51 -60.77 36.96 33.91
N ALA A 52 -60.19 35.99 34.59
CA ALA A 52 -59.38 36.22 35.78
C ALA A 52 -57.86 36.26 35.52
N LEU A 53 -57.42 36.02 34.28
CA LEU A 53 -55.99 35.98 33.91
C LEU A 53 -55.31 37.35 34.09
N SER A 54 -56.03 38.46 34.03
CA SER A 54 -55.51 39.83 34.17
C SER A 54 -55.43 40.32 35.61
N ALA A 55 -55.87 39.51 36.58
CA ALA A 55 -55.86 39.87 38.01
C ALA A 55 -54.75 39.08 38.76
N PRO A 56 -54.20 39.67 39.84
CA PRO A 56 -53.34 38.91 40.75
C PRO A 56 -54.15 37.78 41.42
N PRO A 57 -53.52 36.59 41.64
CA PRO A 57 -52.08 36.22 41.47
C PRO A 57 -51.72 35.68 40.12
N TRP A 58 -52.61 35.59 39.13
CA TRP A 58 -52.51 34.89 37.89
C TRP A 58 -51.78 35.67 36.78
N LEU A 59 -51.81 36.99 36.81
CA LEU A 59 -51.28 37.85 35.77
C LEU A 59 -49.78 37.51 35.42
N VAL A 60 -48.93 37.52 36.45
CA VAL A 60 -47.46 37.33 36.25
C VAL A 60 -47.12 35.93 35.77
N PRO A 61 -47.64 34.83 36.36
CA PRO A 61 -47.38 33.47 35.88
C PRO A 61 -47.78 33.26 34.42
N TRP A 62 -48.91 33.75 33.98
CA TRP A 62 -49.38 33.63 32.61
C TRP A 62 -48.61 34.53 31.61
N GLN A 63 -48.15 35.70 32.05
CA GLN A 63 -47.26 36.57 31.28
C GLN A 63 -45.91 35.86 31.03
N ILE A 64 -45.35 35.16 32.04
CA ILE A 64 -44.13 34.36 31.89
C ILE A 64 -44.36 33.22 30.91
N ALA A 65 -45.48 32.51 30.99
CA ALA A 65 -45.81 31.43 30.06
C ALA A 65 -45.91 31.94 28.61
N GLY A 66 -46.60 33.06 28.39
CA GLY A 66 -46.74 33.72 27.10
C GLY A 66 -45.41 34.23 26.52
N ALA A 67 -44.60 34.88 27.37
CA ALA A 67 -43.29 35.40 26.99
C ALA A 67 -42.32 34.26 26.61
N SER A 68 -42.31 33.17 27.36
CA SER A 68 -41.52 31.97 27.07
C SER A 68 -41.94 31.34 25.75
N MET A 69 -43.24 31.18 25.53
CA MET A 69 -43.78 30.65 24.26
C MET A 69 -43.36 31.52 23.08
N LEU A 70 -43.42 32.82 23.20
CA LEU A 70 -43.05 33.78 22.15
C LEU A 70 -41.54 33.75 21.89
N LEU A 71 -40.70 33.69 22.91
CA LEU A 71 -39.24 33.66 22.81
C LEU A 71 -38.75 32.39 22.10
N PHE A 72 -39.26 31.24 22.51
CA PHE A 72 -38.91 29.96 21.89
C PHE A 72 -39.51 29.84 20.48
N GLY A 73 -40.70 30.40 20.23
CA GLY A 73 -41.29 30.50 18.90
C GLY A 73 -40.43 31.33 17.94
N LEU A 74 -39.95 32.50 18.40
CA LEU A 74 -39.05 33.36 17.65
C LEU A 74 -37.69 32.65 17.40
N ALA A 75 -37.15 31.92 18.37
CA ALA A 75 -35.95 31.12 18.20
C ALA A 75 -36.16 30.00 17.17
N GLY A 76 -37.28 29.30 17.20
CA GLY A 76 -37.67 28.29 16.21
C GLY A 76 -37.83 28.88 14.80
N ALA A 77 -38.47 30.05 14.68
CA ALA A 77 -38.55 30.79 13.44
C ALA A 77 -37.15 31.19 12.93
N ALA A 78 -36.28 31.73 13.77
CA ALA A 78 -34.93 32.12 13.44
C ALA A 78 -34.10 30.92 12.94
N LEU A 79 -34.25 29.74 13.54
CA LEU A 79 -33.60 28.49 13.09
C LEU A 79 -34.13 28.03 11.73
N SER A 80 -35.42 28.29 11.42
CA SER A 80 -36.01 27.93 10.12
C SER A 80 -35.52 28.81 8.98
N PHE A 81 -35.08 30.04 9.26
CA PHE A 81 -34.53 30.97 8.27
C PHE A 81 -33.03 30.82 8.01
N ARG A 82 -32.35 29.93 8.71
CA ARG A 82 -30.95 29.56 8.35
C ARG A 82 -30.94 28.98 6.95
N GLN A 83 -30.76 29.82 5.93
CA GLN A 83 -30.63 29.41 4.53
C GLN A 83 -29.36 28.58 4.40
N GLN A 84 -29.50 27.34 3.94
CA GLN A 84 -28.37 26.63 3.40
C GLN A 84 -27.98 27.29 2.08
N LEU A 85 -26.80 27.88 2.03
CA LEU A 85 -26.24 28.47 0.83
C LEU A 85 -25.81 27.32 -0.11
N THR A 86 -26.65 26.98 -1.10
CA THR A 86 -26.44 25.80 -1.95
C THR A 86 -26.43 26.13 -3.43
N ARG A 87 -26.55 27.43 -3.81
CA ARG A 87 -26.76 27.86 -5.20
C ARG A 87 -25.63 27.44 -6.14
N TYR A 88 -24.38 27.45 -5.67
CA TYR A 88 -23.18 27.19 -6.48
C TYR A 88 -22.41 25.93 -6.04
N GLY A 89 -22.87 25.21 -5.00
CA GLY A 89 -22.25 24.00 -4.51
C GLY A 89 -22.39 23.83 -3.01
N GLN A 90 -22.20 22.58 -2.55
CA GLN A 90 -22.30 22.16 -1.13
C GLN A 90 -21.04 21.45 -0.64
N ALA A 91 -19.90 21.63 -1.32
CA ALA A 91 -18.66 21.00 -0.91
C ALA A 91 -18.31 21.40 0.54
N LYS A 92 -17.99 20.41 1.36
CA LYS A 92 -17.62 20.58 2.77
C LYS A 92 -16.73 19.45 3.21
N PHE A 93 -15.93 19.66 4.21
CA PHE A 93 -15.25 18.56 4.89
C PHE A 93 -16.23 17.73 5.72
N GLN A 94 -15.96 16.42 5.84
CA GLN A 94 -16.77 15.53 6.67
C GLN A 94 -16.67 15.92 8.15
N THR A 95 -17.79 15.83 8.84
CA THR A 95 -17.86 15.88 10.29
C THR A 95 -17.48 14.52 10.90
N LYS A 96 -17.08 14.48 12.18
CA LYS A 96 -16.77 13.23 12.89
C LYS A 96 -17.93 12.21 12.81
N ALA A 97 -19.19 12.67 12.92
CA ALA A 97 -20.36 11.80 12.80
C ALA A 97 -20.55 11.22 11.38
N GLU A 98 -20.21 11.98 10.32
CA GLU A 98 -20.20 11.47 8.95
C GLU A 98 -19.08 10.46 8.75
N MET A 99 -17.87 10.73 9.26
CA MET A 99 -16.73 9.80 9.20
C MET A 99 -17.05 8.46 9.86
N GLN A 100 -17.72 8.48 11.04
CA GLN A 100 -18.11 7.27 11.74
C GLN A 100 -19.15 6.47 10.96
N ARG A 101 -20.18 7.11 10.41
CA ARG A 101 -21.18 6.45 9.55
C ARG A 101 -20.56 5.88 8.28
N ASN A 102 -19.57 6.57 7.72
CA ASN A 102 -18.85 6.18 6.52
C ASN A 102 -17.77 5.10 6.78
N GLY A 103 -17.54 4.72 8.05
CA GLY A 103 -16.59 3.70 8.45
C GLY A 103 -15.13 4.12 8.28
N LEU A 104 -14.84 5.40 8.50
CA LEU A 104 -13.49 5.97 8.44
C LEU A 104 -12.84 6.14 9.83
N LEU A 105 -13.49 5.68 10.89
CA LEU A 105 -12.98 5.67 12.26
C LEU A 105 -12.93 4.23 12.77
N GLN A 106 -12.21 3.36 12.06
CA GLN A 106 -12.02 1.97 12.46
C GLN A 106 -10.94 1.86 13.54
N PRO A 107 -10.95 0.80 14.36
CA PRO A 107 -9.85 0.50 15.26
C PRO A 107 -8.52 0.36 14.51
N LEU A 108 -7.41 0.70 15.16
CA LEU A 108 -6.08 0.47 14.61
C LEU A 108 -5.86 -1.02 14.32
N GLY A 109 -5.22 -1.32 13.19
CA GLY A 109 -5.01 -2.68 12.72
C GLY A 109 -6.16 -3.30 11.93
N ALA A 110 -7.36 -2.72 11.94
CA ALA A 110 -8.48 -3.18 11.11
C ALA A 110 -8.35 -2.80 9.63
N GLY A 111 -7.43 -1.87 9.31
CA GLY A 111 -7.19 -1.39 7.97
C GLY A 111 -6.08 -0.35 7.91
N LEU A 112 -6.10 0.47 6.87
CA LEU A 112 -5.07 1.50 6.66
C LEU A 112 -5.37 2.78 7.46
N VAL A 113 -4.33 3.38 7.99
CA VAL A 113 -4.36 4.66 8.70
C VAL A 113 -3.98 5.78 7.73
N PHE A 114 -4.83 6.81 7.66
CA PHE A 114 -4.64 7.97 6.77
C PHE A 114 -4.35 9.26 7.53
N GLY A 115 -4.52 9.27 8.84
CA GLY A 115 -4.31 10.46 9.66
C GLY A 115 -5.03 10.37 11.01
N LYS A 116 -5.15 11.52 11.66
CA LYS A 116 -5.75 11.66 12.99
C LYS A 116 -6.65 12.89 13.05
N LEU A 117 -7.66 12.87 13.91
CA LEU A 117 -8.52 14.02 14.19
C LEU A 117 -7.99 14.75 15.43
N GLY A 118 -7.20 15.79 15.23
CA GLY A 118 -6.66 16.60 16.33
C GLY A 118 -5.17 16.36 16.60
N PRO A 119 -4.64 16.90 17.71
CA PRO A 119 -3.22 16.83 18.03
C PRO A 119 -2.75 15.38 18.28
N PRO A 120 -1.42 15.10 18.26
CA PRO A 120 -0.86 13.78 18.52
C PRO A 120 -1.03 13.37 20.00
N ALA A 121 -2.27 13.20 20.44
CA ALA A 121 -2.64 12.71 21.76
C ALA A 121 -3.21 11.29 21.64
N ARG A 122 -3.03 10.45 22.67
CA ARG A 122 -3.56 9.07 22.68
C ARG A 122 -5.07 9.00 22.44
N THR A 123 -5.80 9.99 22.93
CA THR A 123 -7.27 10.05 22.86
C THR A 123 -7.82 10.60 21.54
N ALA A 124 -6.98 11.15 20.66
CA ALA A 124 -7.44 11.68 19.37
C ALA A 124 -7.75 10.53 18.40
N PRO A 125 -8.96 10.46 17.82
CA PRO A 125 -9.33 9.35 16.93
C PRO A 125 -8.47 9.30 15.66
N TYR A 126 -8.07 8.10 15.28
CA TYR A 126 -7.44 7.86 13.99
C TYR A 126 -8.46 7.84 12.86
N VAL A 127 -8.09 8.41 11.73
CA VAL A 127 -8.81 8.21 10.47
C VAL A 127 -8.25 6.95 9.84
N SER A 128 -9.00 5.87 9.99
CA SER A 128 -8.62 4.54 9.52
C SER A 128 -9.80 3.90 8.81
N ALA A 129 -9.54 3.25 7.69
CA ALA A 129 -10.54 2.57 6.89
C ALA A 129 -10.25 1.08 6.79
N ALA A 130 -11.28 0.25 6.92
CA ALA A 130 -11.16 -1.19 6.78
C ALA A 130 -10.62 -1.56 5.39
N PHE A 131 -9.69 -2.51 5.35
CA PHE A 131 -8.99 -2.94 4.15
C PHE A 131 -9.93 -3.34 3.01
N GLN A 132 -11.05 -4.01 3.33
CA GLN A 132 -12.01 -4.47 2.34
C GLN A 132 -12.90 -3.37 1.77
N LYS A 133 -13.02 -2.23 2.48
CA LYS A 133 -13.96 -1.17 2.13
C LYS A 133 -13.49 -0.30 0.97
N PHE A 134 -12.19 -0.08 0.86
CA PHE A 134 -11.58 0.74 -0.18
C PHE A 134 -10.54 -0.08 -0.93
N PRO A 135 -10.64 -0.19 -2.27
CA PRO A 135 -9.84 -1.14 -3.02
C PRO A 135 -8.34 -0.77 -3.05
N HIS A 136 -8.00 0.45 -3.42
CA HIS A 136 -6.63 0.91 -3.62
C HIS A 136 -6.46 2.32 -3.11
N CYS A 137 -5.19 2.74 -2.93
CA CYS A 137 -4.84 4.08 -2.48
C CYS A 137 -3.92 4.77 -3.49
N LEU A 138 -4.13 6.07 -3.67
CA LEU A 138 -3.17 6.96 -4.30
C LEU A 138 -2.69 7.96 -3.25
N VAL A 139 -1.37 8.05 -3.06
CA VAL A 139 -0.74 8.99 -2.13
C VAL A 139 0.14 9.94 -2.93
N VAL A 140 -0.17 11.21 -2.88
CA VAL A 140 0.63 12.26 -3.54
C VAL A 140 1.37 13.04 -2.47
N ALA A 141 2.69 12.95 -2.50
CA ALA A 141 3.55 13.52 -1.47
C ALA A 141 4.89 13.96 -2.06
N PRO A 142 5.14 15.26 -2.24
CA PRO A 142 6.42 15.78 -2.67
C PRO A 142 7.57 15.33 -1.77
N THR A 143 8.79 15.47 -2.26
CA THR A 143 9.99 15.21 -1.45
C THR A 143 9.94 15.97 -0.13
N ARG A 144 10.29 15.31 0.99
CA ARG A 144 10.24 15.84 2.37
C ARG A 144 8.82 16.11 2.90
N ALA A 145 7.74 15.75 2.20
CA ALA A 145 6.39 15.85 2.73
C ALA A 145 6.07 14.76 3.79
N GLY A 146 7.00 13.88 4.10
CA GLY A 146 6.86 12.87 5.15
C GLY A 146 6.01 11.67 4.78
N LYS A 147 6.00 11.24 3.50
CA LYS A 147 5.30 10.05 3.02
C LYS A 147 5.70 8.78 3.79
N GLY A 148 7.01 8.53 3.94
CA GLY A 148 7.53 7.39 4.69
C GLY A 148 7.08 7.41 6.15
N VAL A 149 7.40 8.49 6.85
CA VAL A 149 7.13 8.64 8.30
C VAL A 149 5.66 8.80 8.65
N GLY A 150 4.84 9.30 7.71
CA GLY A 150 3.44 9.66 7.97
C GLY A 150 2.41 8.70 7.38
N TYR A 151 2.81 7.84 6.45
CA TYR A 151 1.90 6.90 5.80
C TYR A 151 2.48 5.49 5.70
N VAL A 152 3.68 5.32 5.10
CA VAL A 152 4.21 3.98 4.81
C VAL A 152 4.57 3.25 6.09
N ILE A 153 5.43 3.82 6.94
CA ILE A 153 5.88 3.20 8.19
C ILE A 153 4.72 2.91 9.15
N PRO A 154 3.80 3.87 9.44
CA PRO A 154 2.64 3.59 10.28
C PRO A 154 1.79 2.42 9.78
N ASN A 155 1.53 2.36 8.49
CA ASN A 155 0.74 1.29 7.92
C ASN A 155 1.50 -0.05 7.87
N THR A 156 2.81 -0.04 7.63
CA THR A 156 3.64 -1.25 7.69
C THR A 156 3.70 -1.82 9.11
N LEU A 157 3.77 -0.97 10.13
CA LEU A 157 3.76 -1.43 11.53
C LEU A 157 2.43 -2.08 11.94
N LEU A 158 1.29 -1.56 11.47
CA LEU A 158 -0.03 -1.99 11.95
C LEU A 158 -0.79 -2.93 11.03
N PHE A 159 -0.37 -3.09 9.78
CA PHE A 159 -1.13 -3.89 8.83
C PHE A 159 -1.20 -5.36 9.22
N ASN A 160 -2.42 -5.87 9.44
CA ASN A 160 -2.65 -7.27 9.80
C ASN A 160 -2.83 -8.14 8.54
N GLY A 161 -1.73 -8.53 7.94
CA GLY A 161 -1.66 -9.29 6.70
C GLY A 161 -0.26 -9.26 6.11
N SER A 162 -0.09 -9.82 4.93
CA SER A 162 1.17 -9.75 4.20
C SER A 162 1.39 -8.39 3.56
N ILE A 163 2.62 -7.92 3.58
CA ILE A 163 2.98 -6.63 3.00
C ILE A 163 4.20 -6.76 2.09
N VAL A 164 4.12 -6.15 0.92
CA VAL A 164 5.25 -6.05 -0.01
C VAL A 164 5.51 -4.58 -0.28
N VAL A 165 6.69 -4.10 0.08
CA VAL A 165 7.01 -2.67 0.06
C VAL A 165 8.22 -2.42 -0.83
N LEU A 166 8.10 -1.48 -1.76
CA LEU A 166 9.25 -0.86 -2.39
C LEU A 166 9.81 0.18 -1.42
N ASP A 167 11.01 -0.06 -0.92
CA ASP A 167 11.68 0.76 0.08
C ASP A 167 12.90 1.45 -0.55
N VAL A 168 12.69 2.70 -0.94
CA VAL A 168 13.77 3.53 -1.48
C VAL A 168 14.55 4.12 -0.31
N LYS A 169 15.75 3.59 -0.05
CA LYS A 169 16.72 3.92 1.01
C LYS A 169 16.84 2.89 2.16
N GLY A 170 15.91 1.95 2.34
CA GLY A 170 15.93 0.98 3.45
C GLY A 170 15.33 1.48 4.77
N GLU A 171 14.85 2.74 4.83
CA GLU A 171 14.29 3.34 6.05
C GLU A 171 13.05 2.60 6.56
N ILE A 172 12.24 2.03 5.67
CA ILE A 172 11.01 1.30 6.03
C ILE A 172 11.38 -0.06 6.65
N PHE A 173 12.33 -0.78 6.05
CA PHE A 173 12.86 -2.04 6.58
C PHE A 173 13.45 -1.83 7.98
N GLU A 174 14.31 -0.84 8.15
CA GLU A 174 14.94 -0.55 9.44
C GLU A 174 13.93 -0.21 10.53
N ALA A 175 12.90 0.56 10.18
CA ALA A 175 11.89 1.03 11.13
C ALA A 175 10.84 -0.04 11.48
N THR A 176 10.62 -1.08 10.65
CA THR A 176 9.45 -1.95 10.81
C THR A 176 9.75 -3.45 10.85
N ALA A 177 10.87 -3.90 10.28
CA ALA A 177 11.15 -5.32 10.08
C ALA A 177 11.23 -6.13 11.37
N ARG A 178 11.82 -5.57 12.44
CA ARG A 178 11.90 -6.23 13.76
C ARG A 178 10.53 -6.41 14.39
N HIS A 179 9.68 -5.38 14.31
CA HIS A 179 8.30 -5.46 14.80
C HIS A 179 7.52 -6.52 14.01
N ARG A 180 7.59 -6.49 12.68
CA ARG A 180 6.89 -7.47 11.83
C ARG A 180 7.33 -8.90 12.17
N LYS A 181 8.63 -9.13 12.36
CA LYS A 181 9.16 -10.43 12.79
C LYS A 181 8.67 -10.83 14.19
N SER A 182 8.61 -9.91 15.15
CA SER A 182 8.10 -10.19 16.51
C SER A 182 6.60 -10.49 16.52
N GLU A 183 5.84 -9.94 15.59
CA GLU A 183 4.43 -10.28 15.39
C GLU A 183 4.25 -11.61 14.64
N GLY A 184 5.34 -12.30 14.23
CA GLY A 184 5.36 -13.64 13.60
C GLY A 184 5.29 -13.64 12.08
N ASP A 185 5.60 -12.52 11.40
CA ASP A 185 5.78 -12.53 9.95
C ASP A 185 7.04 -13.28 9.55
N GLU A 186 6.99 -13.94 8.41
CA GLU A 186 8.19 -14.26 7.66
C GLU A 186 8.68 -12.98 6.99
N VAL A 187 9.91 -12.55 7.35
CA VAL A 187 10.45 -11.27 6.88
C VAL A 187 11.56 -11.52 5.87
N TYR A 188 11.41 -10.93 4.70
CA TYR A 188 12.35 -11.05 3.59
C TYR A 188 12.81 -9.67 3.13
N ARG A 189 14.10 -9.56 2.81
CA ARG A 189 14.72 -8.36 2.25
C ARG A 189 15.36 -8.70 0.92
N PHE A 190 14.85 -8.13 -0.16
CA PHE A 190 15.38 -8.27 -1.50
C PHE A 190 16.10 -6.98 -1.90
N SER A 191 17.43 -7.01 -1.96
CA SER A 191 18.28 -5.84 -2.21
C SER A 191 19.54 -6.25 -2.98
N PRO A 192 19.48 -6.42 -4.29
CA PRO A 192 20.60 -6.93 -5.09
C PRO A 192 21.86 -6.06 -5.06
N PHE A 193 21.71 -4.74 -4.86
CA PHE A 193 22.83 -3.79 -4.84
C PHE A 193 23.27 -3.38 -3.43
N ASP A 194 22.83 -4.10 -2.41
CA ASP A 194 23.43 -3.98 -1.09
C ASP A 194 24.62 -4.94 -0.98
N PHE A 195 25.82 -4.39 -0.94
CA PHE A 195 27.04 -5.16 -0.84
C PHE A 195 27.54 -5.31 0.60
N GLU A 196 26.87 -4.66 1.55
CA GLU A 196 27.20 -4.73 2.99
C GLU A 196 26.42 -5.83 3.71
N HIS A 197 25.19 -6.08 3.24
CA HIS A 197 24.30 -7.05 3.86
C HIS A 197 23.78 -8.09 2.85
N PRO A 198 23.57 -9.34 3.28
CA PRO A 198 23.05 -10.38 2.41
C PRO A 198 21.62 -10.08 1.97
N THR A 199 21.26 -10.49 0.76
CA THR A 199 19.94 -10.38 0.17
C THR A 199 19.27 -11.74 0.06
N HIS A 200 17.93 -11.79 0.22
CA HIS A 200 17.15 -12.94 -0.20
C HIS A 200 17.05 -12.98 -1.73
N ARG A 201 16.76 -14.16 -2.27
CA ARG A 201 16.66 -14.40 -3.70
C ARG A 201 15.22 -14.58 -4.13
N TYR A 202 14.95 -14.17 -5.37
CA TYR A 202 13.67 -14.38 -6.03
C TYR A 202 13.87 -14.62 -7.53
N ASN A 203 13.58 -15.84 -7.98
CA ASN A 203 13.64 -16.23 -9.39
C ASN A 203 12.23 -16.17 -10.01
N PRO A 204 11.95 -15.23 -10.91
CA PRO A 204 10.63 -15.10 -11.54
C PRO A 204 10.28 -16.24 -12.48
N LEU A 205 11.27 -17.00 -12.97
CA LEU A 205 11.05 -18.11 -13.92
C LEU A 205 10.75 -19.45 -13.26
N GLU A 206 10.99 -19.60 -11.95
CA GLU A 206 10.77 -20.90 -11.30
C GLU A 206 9.31 -21.36 -11.35
N ARG A 207 8.36 -20.43 -11.15
CA ARG A 207 6.94 -20.72 -11.29
C ARG A 207 6.61 -21.22 -12.70
N VAL A 208 7.16 -20.58 -13.71
CA VAL A 208 6.93 -20.93 -15.11
C VAL A 208 7.57 -22.28 -15.48
N ALA A 209 8.75 -22.56 -14.96
CA ALA A 209 9.44 -23.83 -15.17
C ALA A 209 8.64 -25.04 -14.65
N ARG A 210 7.86 -24.84 -13.58
CA ARG A 210 6.98 -25.88 -13.00
C ARG A 210 5.69 -26.14 -13.79
N ILE A 211 5.35 -25.29 -14.76
CA ILE A 211 4.16 -25.49 -15.60
C ILE A 211 4.40 -26.66 -16.55
N ALA A 212 3.57 -27.70 -16.48
CA ALA A 212 3.71 -28.88 -17.33
C ALA A 212 3.23 -28.63 -18.78
N ASN A 213 2.21 -27.79 -18.96
CA ASN A 213 1.66 -27.45 -20.27
C ASN A 213 2.60 -26.50 -21.02
N LEU A 214 3.10 -26.92 -22.18
CA LEU A 214 4.08 -26.17 -22.97
C LEU A 214 3.52 -24.86 -23.56
N GLU A 215 2.26 -24.85 -23.98
CA GLU A 215 1.61 -23.65 -24.53
C GLU A 215 1.39 -22.60 -23.43
N GLN A 216 0.99 -23.05 -22.23
CA GLN A 216 0.87 -22.18 -21.07
C GLN A 216 2.23 -21.62 -20.66
N ARG A 217 3.28 -22.45 -20.67
CA ARG A 217 4.67 -22.01 -20.37
C ARG A 217 5.12 -20.92 -21.34
N TYR A 218 4.90 -21.11 -22.65
CA TYR A 218 5.16 -20.11 -23.68
C TYR A 218 4.43 -18.79 -23.37
N THR A 219 3.14 -18.87 -23.08
CA THR A 219 2.29 -17.70 -22.79
C THR A 219 2.77 -16.95 -21.55
N GLU A 220 3.16 -17.67 -20.49
CA GLU A 220 3.66 -17.03 -19.26
C GLU A 220 5.02 -16.37 -19.47
N LEU A 221 5.93 -16.96 -20.26
CA LEU A 221 7.19 -16.30 -20.64
C LEU A 221 6.97 -15.01 -21.44
N ALA A 222 5.99 -15.01 -22.34
CA ALA A 222 5.63 -13.80 -23.09
C ALA A 222 5.14 -12.69 -22.14
N LYS A 223 4.28 -13.02 -21.18
CA LYS A 223 3.83 -12.04 -20.16
C LYS A 223 4.99 -11.51 -19.31
N ILE A 224 5.93 -12.38 -18.91
CA ILE A 224 7.12 -11.95 -18.17
C ILE A 224 7.91 -10.92 -18.95
N SER A 225 8.12 -11.13 -20.26
CA SER A 225 8.82 -10.18 -21.11
C SER A 225 8.13 -8.81 -21.13
N ASP A 226 6.79 -8.79 -21.10
CA ASP A 226 5.99 -7.56 -21.09
C ASP A 226 6.10 -6.77 -19.76
N TYR A 227 6.42 -7.45 -18.66
CA TYR A 227 6.48 -6.76 -17.35
C TYR A 227 7.69 -5.83 -17.24
N PHE A 228 8.81 -6.15 -17.85
CA PHE A 228 10.05 -5.40 -17.62
C PHE A 228 10.75 -4.86 -18.86
N LEU A 229 10.57 -5.50 -20.03
CA LEU A 229 11.19 -5.04 -21.27
C LEU A 229 10.39 -3.86 -21.84
N THR A 230 10.95 -2.67 -21.71
CA THR A 230 10.29 -1.43 -22.15
C THR A 230 11.25 -0.54 -22.93
N VAL A 231 10.72 0.15 -23.95
CA VAL A 231 11.42 1.22 -24.66
C VAL A 231 10.62 2.52 -24.57
N SER A 232 11.31 3.64 -24.56
CA SER A 232 10.67 4.97 -24.47
C SER A 232 10.03 5.37 -25.80
N ASP A 233 10.64 4.99 -26.91
CA ASP A 233 10.14 5.25 -28.27
C ASP A 233 9.26 4.09 -28.74
N LYS A 234 8.01 4.39 -29.12
CA LYS A 234 7.05 3.44 -29.65
C LYS A 234 7.14 3.24 -31.17
N GLY A 235 8.07 3.93 -31.84
CA GLY A 235 8.33 3.76 -33.27
C GLY A 235 9.17 2.52 -33.58
N THR A 236 10.19 2.67 -34.41
CA THR A 236 11.05 1.57 -34.88
C THR A 236 11.63 0.72 -33.74
N ALA A 237 12.02 1.34 -32.62
CA ALA A 237 12.51 0.60 -31.44
C ALA A 237 11.41 -0.27 -30.82
N GLY A 238 10.16 0.18 -30.85
CA GLY A 238 9.01 -0.61 -30.39
C GLY A 238 8.79 -1.86 -31.22
N ASP A 239 8.91 -1.75 -32.56
CA ASP A 239 8.78 -2.89 -33.48
C ASP A 239 9.90 -3.92 -33.26
N PHE A 240 11.15 -3.46 -33.15
CA PHE A 240 12.29 -4.31 -32.81
C PHE A 240 12.14 -4.99 -31.45
N LEU A 241 11.56 -4.31 -30.46
CA LEU A 241 11.31 -4.92 -29.15
C LEU A 241 10.22 -5.99 -29.23
N ALA A 242 9.16 -5.76 -30.00
CA ALA A 242 8.09 -6.74 -30.17
C ALA A 242 8.65 -8.08 -30.73
N GLU A 243 9.48 -8.02 -31.76
CA GLU A 243 10.19 -9.21 -32.25
C GLU A 243 11.21 -9.74 -31.23
N GLY A 244 11.97 -8.87 -30.57
CA GLY A 244 12.95 -9.27 -29.54
C GLY A 244 12.31 -10.05 -28.38
N ARG A 245 11.03 -9.79 -28.06
CA ARG A 245 10.29 -10.58 -27.07
C ARG A 245 10.02 -12.02 -27.53
N GLU A 246 9.82 -12.26 -28.82
CA GLU A 246 9.74 -13.63 -29.34
C GLU A 246 11.05 -14.39 -29.08
N LEU A 247 12.19 -13.71 -29.30
CA LEU A 247 13.52 -14.28 -29.04
C LEU A 247 13.75 -14.52 -27.54
N PHE A 248 13.29 -13.59 -26.67
CA PHE A 248 13.31 -13.80 -25.21
C PHE A 248 12.52 -15.05 -24.80
N VAL A 249 11.33 -15.25 -25.35
CA VAL A 249 10.51 -16.44 -25.06
C VAL A 249 11.21 -17.72 -25.53
N ALA A 250 11.80 -17.72 -26.73
CA ALA A 250 12.53 -18.86 -27.25
C ALA A 250 13.74 -19.20 -26.36
N ALA A 251 14.52 -18.20 -25.95
CA ALA A 251 15.63 -18.38 -25.03
C ALA A 251 15.17 -18.83 -23.62
N GLY A 252 14.01 -18.36 -23.16
CA GLY A 252 13.40 -18.80 -21.90
C GLY A 252 13.01 -20.28 -21.90
N LEU A 253 12.43 -20.76 -23.00
CA LEU A 253 12.13 -22.19 -23.19
C LEU A 253 13.41 -23.03 -23.21
N LEU A 254 14.44 -22.59 -23.94
CA LEU A 254 15.71 -23.26 -23.96
C LEU A 254 16.41 -23.29 -22.59
N ALA A 255 16.36 -22.19 -21.84
CA ALA A 255 16.88 -22.10 -20.47
C ALA A 255 16.19 -23.11 -19.53
N ILE A 256 14.86 -23.28 -19.66
CA ILE A 256 14.09 -24.27 -18.89
C ILE A 256 14.51 -25.70 -19.33
N GLU A 257 14.66 -25.96 -20.60
CA GLU A 257 15.09 -27.28 -21.12
C GLU A 257 16.52 -27.65 -20.70
N ARG A 258 17.40 -26.64 -20.55
CA ARG A 258 18.75 -26.81 -19.98
C ARG A 258 18.73 -27.03 -18.45
N GLY A 259 17.57 -26.98 -17.79
CA GLY A 259 17.43 -27.06 -16.33
C GLY A 259 17.92 -25.84 -15.57
N ARG A 260 18.07 -24.69 -16.26
CA ARG A 260 18.51 -23.41 -15.67
C ARG A 260 17.49 -22.28 -15.93
N PRO A 261 16.29 -22.37 -15.35
CA PRO A 261 15.22 -21.42 -15.61
C PRO A 261 15.47 -20.07 -14.90
N THR A 262 16.43 -19.29 -15.37
CA THR A 262 16.76 -17.95 -14.83
C THR A 262 16.85 -16.91 -15.94
N ILE A 263 16.58 -15.64 -15.60
CA ILE A 263 16.73 -14.54 -16.58
C ILE A 263 18.20 -14.37 -16.95
N GLY A 264 19.13 -14.64 -16.04
CA GLY A 264 20.55 -14.64 -16.34
C GLY A 264 20.93 -15.69 -17.38
N GLU A 265 20.33 -16.89 -17.36
CA GLU A 265 20.58 -17.89 -18.43
C GLU A 265 19.97 -17.42 -19.75
N ILE A 266 18.80 -16.79 -19.75
CA ILE A 266 18.24 -16.15 -20.96
C ILE A 266 19.22 -15.12 -21.50
N SER A 267 19.80 -14.26 -20.65
CA SER A 267 20.80 -13.27 -21.06
C SER A 267 22.02 -13.95 -21.69
N ARG A 268 22.52 -15.02 -21.10
CA ARG A 268 23.65 -15.80 -21.65
C ARG A 268 23.34 -16.41 -23.00
N ILE A 269 22.18 -17.03 -23.16
CA ILE A 269 21.74 -17.60 -24.46
C ILE A 269 21.70 -16.52 -25.54
N LEU A 270 21.24 -15.32 -25.19
CA LEU A 270 21.05 -14.25 -26.17
C LEU A 270 22.34 -13.50 -26.53
N PHE A 271 23.31 -13.36 -25.60
CA PHE A 271 24.38 -12.39 -25.74
C PHE A 271 25.80 -12.93 -25.57
N ASP A 272 26.05 -14.00 -24.78
CA ASP A 272 27.42 -14.40 -24.42
C ASP A 272 28.30 -14.80 -25.62
N ARG A 273 27.69 -15.42 -26.63
CA ARG A 273 28.40 -15.84 -27.86
C ARG A 273 28.19 -14.88 -29.03
N GLY A 274 27.54 -13.75 -28.77
CA GLY A 274 27.11 -12.77 -29.76
C GLY A 274 25.80 -13.16 -30.45
N ALA A 275 25.11 -12.14 -30.98
CA ALA A 275 23.87 -12.32 -31.75
C ALA A 275 24.22 -12.61 -33.22
N THR A 276 24.62 -13.85 -33.55
CA THR A 276 24.99 -14.26 -34.90
C THR A 276 24.05 -15.33 -35.43
N SER A 277 24.00 -15.47 -36.76
CA SER A 277 23.20 -16.48 -37.45
C SER A 277 23.57 -17.90 -37.01
N GLU A 278 24.87 -18.18 -36.84
CA GLU A 278 25.37 -19.49 -36.42
C GLU A 278 24.89 -19.86 -35.03
N VAL A 279 24.97 -18.94 -34.07
CA VAL A 279 24.54 -19.17 -32.67
C VAL A 279 23.05 -19.46 -32.60
N TYR A 280 22.23 -18.71 -33.33
CA TYR A 280 20.79 -18.96 -33.35
C TYR A 280 20.41 -20.22 -34.12
N THR A 281 21.19 -20.64 -35.12
CA THR A 281 21.01 -21.93 -35.77
C THR A 281 21.29 -23.08 -34.79
N GLU A 282 22.38 -23.01 -34.03
CA GLU A 282 22.68 -24.01 -32.99
C GLU A 282 21.56 -24.07 -31.93
N HIS A 283 21.07 -22.95 -31.49
CA HIS A 283 19.95 -22.91 -30.51
C HIS A 283 18.64 -23.46 -31.08
N ALA A 284 18.40 -23.28 -32.39
CA ALA A 284 17.25 -23.85 -33.07
C ALA A 284 17.30 -25.38 -33.20
N GLU A 285 18.51 -25.93 -33.26
CA GLU A 285 18.73 -27.39 -33.26
C GLU A 285 18.68 -28.01 -31.87
N GLU A 286 19.09 -27.25 -30.84
CA GLU A 286 19.13 -27.71 -29.46
C GLU A 286 17.74 -27.73 -28.82
N VAL A 287 16.93 -26.67 -29.05
CA VAL A 287 15.63 -26.51 -28.39
C VAL A 287 14.59 -27.48 -28.92
N LYS A 288 13.90 -28.17 -28.02
CA LYS A 288 12.87 -29.16 -28.38
C LYS A 288 11.53 -28.52 -28.73
N HIS A 289 11.24 -27.35 -28.17
CA HIS A 289 9.95 -26.68 -28.39
C HIS A 289 9.86 -26.11 -29.82
N PRO A 290 8.86 -26.54 -30.63
CA PRO A 290 8.83 -26.23 -32.08
C PRO A 290 8.74 -24.71 -32.35
N ASN A 291 7.93 -23.95 -31.58
CA ASN A 291 7.81 -22.50 -31.77
C ASN A 291 9.12 -21.77 -31.39
N ALA A 292 9.85 -22.26 -30.38
CA ALA A 292 11.14 -21.69 -30.03
C ALA A 292 12.18 -21.96 -31.11
N ALA A 293 12.22 -23.18 -31.64
CA ALA A 293 13.07 -23.52 -32.78
C ALA A 293 12.77 -22.68 -34.03
N GLN A 294 11.48 -22.43 -34.29
CA GLN A 294 11.04 -21.56 -35.38
C GLN A 294 11.50 -20.11 -35.17
N ALA A 295 11.35 -19.57 -33.95
CA ALA A 295 11.82 -18.24 -33.63
C ALA A 295 13.33 -18.10 -33.83
N PHE A 296 14.13 -19.03 -33.31
CA PHE A 296 15.59 -19.02 -33.54
C PHE A 296 15.95 -19.11 -35.02
N ARG A 297 15.30 -19.97 -35.82
CA ARG A 297 15.51 -20.03 -37.29
C ARG A 297 15.14 -18.72 -37.99
N LYS A 298 14.03 -18.08 -37.60
CA LYS A 298 13.63 -16.75 -38.09
C LYS A 298 14.76 -15.75 -37.89
N PHE A 299 15.30 -15.68 -36.68
CA PHE A 299 16.40 -14.77 -36.37
C PHE A 299 17.71 -15.17 -37.06
N ALA A 300 18.03 -16.43 -37.13
CA ALA A 300 19.20 -16.92 -37.90
C ALA A 300 19.18 -16.52 -39.38
N GLY A 301 17.99 -16.26 -39.94
CA GLY A 301 17.82 -15.77 -41.32
C GLY A 301 18.03 -14.27 -41.49
N TYR A 302 18.23 -13.48 -40.42
CA TYR A 302 18.48 -12.07 -40.53
C TYR A 302 19.95 -11.74 -40.80
N SER A 303 20.21 -10.55 -41.36
CA SER A 303 21.57 -10.04 -41.52
C SER A 303 22.18 -9.70 -40.15
N ASP A 304 23.50 -9.77 -40.01
CA ASP A 304 24.23 -9.43 -38.77
C ASP A 304 23.88 -8.03 -38.26
N ARG A 305 23.67 -7.07 -39.16
CA ARG A 305 23.24 -5.72 -38.80
C ARG A 305 21.86 -5.73 -38.14
N THR A 306 20.92 -6.52 -38.64
CA THR A 306 19.57 -6.65 -38.08
C THR A 306 19.62 -7.37 -36.74
N LEU A 307 20.40 -8.45 -36.63
CA LEU A 307 20.61 -9.16 -35.36
C LEU A 307 21.20 -8.25 -34.27
N SER A 308 22.23 -7.47 -34.63
CA SER A 308 22.84 -6.50 -33.73
C SER A 308 21.83 -5.41 -33.27
N SER A 309 20.92 -5.01 -34.18
CA SER A 309 19.85 -4.04 -33.81
C SER A 309 18.87 -4.65 -32.81
N HIS A 310 18.41 -5.88 -33.01
CA HIS A 310 17.53 -6.58 -32.04
C HIS A 310 18.25 -6.79 -30.71
N ALA A 311 19.49 -7.22 -30.70
CA ALA A 311 20.28 -7.40 -29.48
C ALA A 311 20.46 -6.09 -28.71
N SER A 312 20.75 -4.99 -29.43
CA SER A 312 20.89 -3.65 -28.83
C SER A 312 19.58 -3.17 -28.22
N VAL A 313 18.45 -3.31 -28.93
CA VAL A 313 17.14 -2.87 -28.42
C VAL A 313 16.72 -3.74 -27.24
N LEU A 314 16.85 -5.06 -27.31
CA LEU A 314 16.51 -5.96 -26.23
C LEU A 314 17.38 -5.73 -24.99
N GLY A 315 18.67 -5.51 -25.19
CA GLY A 315 19.62 -5.14 -24.15
C GLY A 315 19.21 -3.84 -23.46
N GLY A 316 18.99 -2.78 -24.27
CA GLY A 316 18.58 -1.45 -23.77
C GLY A 316 17.18 -1.43 -23.14
N ALA A 317 16.30 -2.36 -23.53
CA ALA A 317 14.99 -2.50 -22.92
C ALA A 317 15.01 -3.04 -21.47
N GLY A 318 16.16 -3.59 -21.02
CA GLY A 318 16.34 -4.05 -19.66
C GLY A 318 17.17 -5.32 -19.48
N MET A 319 17.45 -6.09 -20.55
CA MET A 319 18.17 -7.36 -20.43
C MET A 319 19.62 -7.23 -19.96
N THR A 320 20.32 -6.14 -20.33
CA THR A 320 21.71 -5.89 -19.89
C THR A 320 21.88 -5.81 -18.38
N LEU A 321 20.80 -5.61 -17.63
CA LEU A 321 20.84 -5.59 -16.17
C LEU A 321 21.38 -6.93 -15.60
N TRP A 322 21.09 -8.06 -16.25
CA TRP A 322 21.54 -9.39 -15.81
C TRP A 322 23.00 -9.70 -16.14
N ASN A 323 23.71 -8.80 -16.84
CA ASN A 323 25.16 -8.84 -16.92
C ASN A 323 25.84 -8.46 -15.59
N ASN A 324 25.09 -7.88 -14.66
CA ASN A 324 25.57 -7.61 -13.31
C ASN A 324 25.46 -8.89 -12.46
N PRO A 325 26.59 -9.43 -11.93
CA PRO A 325 26.59 -10.67 -11.17
C PRO A 325 25.71 -10.64 -9.91
N ALA A 326 25.53 -9.46 -9.30
CA ALA A 326 24.70 -9.32 -8.10
C ALA A 326 23.21 -9.50 -8.44
N VAL A 327 22.76 -8.99 -9.58
CA VAL A 327 21.39 -9.17 -10.07
C VAL A 327 21.15 -10.62 -10.49
N ASP A 328 22.10 -11.23 -11.24
CA ASP A 328 22.01 -12.62 -11.65
C ASP A 328 21.89 -13.55 -10.42
N ARG A 329 22.75 -13.38 -9.40
CA ARG A 329 22.67 -14.12 -8.15
C ARG A 329 21.34 -13.93 -7.42
N ALA A 330 20.89 -12.68 -7.25
CA ALA A 330 19.66 -12.39 -6.54
C ALA A 330 18.42 -12.96 -7.22
N THR A 331 18.50 -13.25 -8.52
CA THR A 331 17.40 -13.80 -9.33
C THR A 331 17.61 -15.27 -9.73
N SER A 332 18.60 -15.98 -9.18
CA SER A 332 18.91 -17.38 -9.51
C SER A 332 18.20 -18.42 -8.64
N GLY A 333 17.56 -18.04 -7.55
CA GLY A 333 16.86 -18.94 -6.63
C GLY A 333 15.70 -18.29 -5.92
N ASN A 334 14.97 -19.05 -5.10
CA ASN A 334 13.83 -18.55 -4.34
C ASN A 334 13.98 -18.86 -2.84
N ASP A 335 13.97 -17.82 -2.03
CA ASP A 335 13.90 -17.92 -0.58
C ASP A 335 12.47 -17.68 -0.08
N PHE A 336 11.56 -17.20 -0.94
CA PHE A 336 10.13 -16.99 -0.69
C PHE A 336 9.30 -17.19 -1.97
N SER A 337 7.99 -17.32 -1.81
CA SER A 337 7.06 -17.45 -2.93
C SER A 337 5.87 -16.50 -2.79
N PHE A 338 5.50 -15.81 -3.85
CA PHE A 338 4.29 -14.97 -3.85
C PHE A 338 2.99 -15.75 -3.67
N THR A 339 2.98 -17.06 -4.00
CA THR A 339 1.81 -17.92 -3.78
C THR A 339 1.49 -18.14 -2.31
N ASP A 340 2.42 -17.82 -1.41
CA ASP A 340 2.27 -18.03 0.02
C ASP A 340 1.84 -16.76 0.78
N LEU A 341 1.86 -15.59 0.12
CA LEU A 341 1.47 -14.31 0.72
C LEU A 341 0.08 -14.31 1.35
N ARG A 342 -0.86 -15.08 0.80
CA ARG A 342 -2.22 -15.19 1.35
C ARG A 342 -2.38 -16.32 2.38
N LYS A 343 -1.40 -17.25 2.45
CA LYS A 343 -1.43 -18.43 3.33
C LYS A 343 -0.74 -18.20 4.66
N VAL A 344 0.38 -17.46 4.63
CA VAL A 344 1.16 -17.09 5.81
C VAL A 344 1.45 -15.60 5.78
N PRO A 345 1.49 -14.92 6.93
CA PRO A 345 1.81 -13.50 6.95
C PRO A 345 3.29 -13.30 6.64
N MET A 346 3.54 -12.51 5.60
CA MET A 346 4.88 -12.25 5.08
C MET A 346 5.11 -10.75 4.95
N SER A 347 6.31 -10.30 5.24
CA SER A 347 6.77 -8.93 5.00
C SER A 347 7.97 -8.95 4.07
N ILE A 348 7.78 -8.51 2.83
CA ILE A 348 8.83 -8.47 1.81
C ILE A 348 9.20 -7.02 1.55
N TYR A 349 10.47 -6.69 1.73
CA TYR A 349 11.04 -5.38 1.48
C TYR A 349 11.94 -5.44 0.25
N VAL A 350 11.54 -4.75 -0.81
CA VAL A 350 12.37 -4.53 -2.00
C VAL A 350 13.16 -3.26 -1.76
N VAL A 351 14.39 -3.40 -1.30
CA VAL A 351 15.22 -2.27 -0.90
C VAL A 351 16.12 -1.85 -2.07
N VAL A 352 16.00 -0.59 -2.46
CA VAL A 352 16.76 -0.01 -3.58
C VAL A 352 17.27 1.37 -3.18
N ASN A 353 18.56 1.64 -3.39
CA ASN A 353 19.07 2.99 -3.17
C ASN A 353 18.49 3.98 -4.18
N ALA A 354 18.31 5.23 -3.77
CA ALA A 354 17.72 6.26 -4.60
C ALA A 354 18.50 6.49 -5.93
N ASP A 355 19.83 6.33 -5.90
CA ASP A 355 20.69 6.48 -7.07
C ASP A 355 20.58 5.28 -8.03
N ASP A 356 20.21 4.11 -7.51
CA ASP A 356 20.14 2.85 -8.25
C ASP A 356 18.75 2.54 -8.81
N ILE A 357 17.71 3.25 -8.40
CA ILE A 357 16.32 2.93 -8.75
C ILE A 357 16.06 2.89 -10.26
N ARG A 358 16.69 3.79 -11.01
CA ARG A 358 16.56 3.82 -12.47
C ARG A 358 17.25 2.61 -13.11
N THR A 359 18.44 2.26 -12.63
CA THR A 359 19.20 1.11 -13.09
C THR A 359 18.46 -0.19 -12.79
N LEU A 360 17.92 -0.34 -11.57
CA LEU A 360 17.18 -1.52 -11.14
C LEU A 360 15.71 -1.53 -11.58
N SER A 361 15.22 -0.48 -12.24
CA SER A 361 13.80 -0.39 -12.61
C SER A 361 13.28 -1.58 -13.44
N PRO A 362 14.04 -2.21 -14.36
CA PRO A 362 13.57 -3.42 -15.03
C PRO A 362 13.32 -4.59 -14.07
N LEU A 363 14.22 -4.79 -13.10
CA LEU A 363 14.07 -5.83 -12.10
C LEU A 363 12.89 -5.54 -11.15
N VAL A 364 12.74 -4.30 -10.70
CA VAL A 364 11.63 -3.88 -9.83
C VAL A 364 10.29 -4.05 -10.56
N ARG A 365 10.21 -3.66 -11.84
CA ARG A 365 9.01 -3.89 -12.66
C ARG A 365 8.69 -5.38 -12.81
N LEU A 366 9.70 -6.20 -13.07
CA LEU A 366 9.55 -7.66 -13.16
C LEU A 366 9.04 -8.23 -11.84
N PHE A 367 9.64 -7.86 -10.71
CA PHE A 367 9.27 -8.32 -9.39
C PHE A 367 7.80 -8.01 -9.07
N PHE A 368 7.38 -6.76 -9.18
CA PHE A 368 5.99 -6.36 -8.91
C PHE A 368 5.02 -6.82 -10.00
N GLY A 369 5.48 -6.98 -11.23
CA GLY A 369 4.71 -7.57 -12.31
C GLY A 369 4.32 -9.03 -12.02
N GLU A 370 5.29 -9.84 -11.62
CA GLU A 370 5.07 -11.23 -11.23
C GLU A 370 4.24 -11.35 -9.94
N LEU A 371 4.47 -10.48 -8.95
CA LEU A 371 3.64 -10.41 -7.76
C LEU A 371 2.16 -10.20 -8.12
N ILE A 372 1.88 -9.18 -8.92
CA ILE A 372 0.51 -8.84 -9.34
C ILE A 372 -0.11 -9.97 -10.18
N ALA A 373 0.65 -10.55 -11.10
CA ALA A 373 0.19 -11.68 -11.91
C ALA A 373 -0.14 -12.90 -11.05
N THR A 374 0.71 -13.22 -10.08
CA THR A 374 0.49 -14.33 -9.14
C THR A 374 -0.76 -14.10 -8.28
N MET A 375 -0.97 -12.88 -7.78
CA MET A 375 -2.17 -12.57 -6.99
C MET A 375 -3.45 -12.69 -7.82
N ARG A 376 -3.41 -12.37 -9.13
CA ARG A 376 -4.55 -12.47 -10.03
C ARG A 376 -4.83 -13.88 -10.56
N ALA A 377 -3.89 -14.80 -10.43
CA ALA A 377 -4.01 -16.13 -10.99
C ALA A 377 -5.18 -16.94 -10.38
N THR A 378 -5.46 -16.73 -9.11
CA THR A 378 -6.53 -17.42 -8.38
C THR A 378 -7.33 -16.47 -7.50
N LEU A 379 -8.61 -16.74 -7.29
CA LEU A 379 -9.39 -16.11 -6.24
C LEU A 379 -8.98 -16.68 -4.88
N PRO A 380 -8.90 -15.85 -3.82
CA PRO A 380 -8.52 -16.33 -2.50
C PRO A 380 -9.60 -17.25 -1.90
N ASP A 381 -9.18 -18.36 -1.33
CA ASP A 381 -10.04 -19.17 -0.46
C ASP A 381 -9.93 -18.67 0.99
N PRO A 382 -11.01 -18.16 1.59
CA PRO A 382 -10.97 -17.62 2.96
C PRO A 382 -10.48 -18.59 4.03
N LYS A 383 -10.53 -19.91 3.78
CA LYS A 383 -10.11 -20.94 4.75
C LYS A 383 -8.62 -21.21 4.69
N SER A 384 -8.06 -21.34 3.49
CA SER A 384 -6.65 -21.67 3.27
C SER A 384 -5.78 -20.44 3.00
N GLU A 385 -6.40 -19.32 2.63
CA GLU A 385 -5.75 -18.05 2.25
C GLU A 385 -6.36 -16.86 3.02
N PRO A 386 -6.27 -16.82 4.37
CA PRO A 386 -6.97 -15.81 5.17
C PRO A 386 -6.30 -14.44 5.18
N TRP A 387 -5.06 -14.34 4.69
CA TRP A 387 -4.27 -13.11 4.85
C TRP A 387 -4.45 -12.16 3.67
N PRO A 388 -4.89 -10.92 3.92
CA PRO A 388 -4.90 -9.89 2.89
C PRO A 388 -3.45 -9.48 2.55
N VAL A 389 -3.26 -9.03 1.30
CA VAL A 389 -1.95 -8.60 0.81
C VAL A 389 -1.98 -7.11 0.49
N MET A 390 -1.05 -6.35 1.07
CA MET A 390 -0.85 -4.93 0.78
C MET A 390 0.46 -4.72 0.02
N VAL A 391 0.36 -4.10 -1.14
CA VAL A 391 1.52 -3.72 -1.96
C VAL A 391 1.70 -2.21 -1.88
N MET A 392 2.85 -1.75 -1.42
CA MET A 392 3.20 -0.33 -1.35
C MET A 392 4.30 -0.01 -2.36
N LEU A 393 3.96 0.78 -3.36
CA LEU A 393 4.88 1.20 -4.43
C LEU A 393 5.33 2.64 -4.15
N ASP A 394 6.39 2.79 -3.36
CA ASP A 394 6.99 4.11 -3.14
C ASP A 394 7.80 4.55 -4.36
N GLU A 395 7.84 5.85 -4.63
CA GLU A 395 8.49 6.44 -5.82
C GLU A 395 8.02 5.80 -7.15
N PHE A 396 6.72 5.51 -7.26
CA PHE A 396 6.13 4.79 -8.41
C PHE A 396 6.43 5.47 -9.76
N ASP A 397 6.52 6.80 -9.75
CA ASP A 397 6.88 7.63 -10.91
C ASP A 397 8.35 7.47 -11.35
N GLN A 398 9.21 6.80 -10.58
CA GLN A 398 10.59 6.53 -11.00
C GLN A 398 10.78 5.16 -11.66
N LEU A 399 9.79 4.27 -11.57
CA LEU A 399 9.88 2.91 -12.12
C LEU A 399 9.69 2.84 -13.64
N GLY A 400 9.21 3.91 -14.27
CA GLY A 400 8.76 3.88 -15.65
C GLY A 400 7.40 3.21 -15.84
N PRO A 401 6.98 2.96 -17.08
CA PRO A 401 5.66 2.43 -17.35
C PRO A 401 5.48 0.98 -16.86
N MET A 402 4.40 0.73 -16.11
CA MET A 402 3.97 -0.59 -15.62
C MET A 402 2.52 -0.86 -16.06
N PRO A 403 2.28 -1.28 -17.30
CA PRO A 403 0.91 -1.50 -17.82
C PRO A 403 0.11 -2.51 -17.00
N ILE A 404 0.79 -3.49 -16.40
CA ILE A 404 0.15 -4.49 -15.54
C ILE A 404 -0.53 -3.86 -14.32
N VAL A 405 0.04 -2.81 -13.75
CA VAL A 405 -0.55 -2.11 -12.59
C VAL A 405 -1.87 -1.47 -12.99
N GLU A 406 -1.91 -0.77 -14.12
CA GLU A 406 -3.15 -0.14 -14.62
C GLU A 406 -4.27 -1.17 -14.83
N GLN A 407 -3.95 -2.27 -15.50
CA GLN A 407 -4.91 -3.32 -15.79
C GLN A 407 -5.37 -4.05 -14.51
N ALA A 408 -4.45 -4.27 -13.57
CA ALA A 408 -4.70 -5.04 -12.37
C ALA A 408 -5.55 -4.29 -11.34
N LEU A 409 -5.36 -2.98 -11.18
CA LEU A 409 -6.07 -2.21 -10.16
C LEU A 409 -7.59 -2.39 -10.22
N LYS A 410 -8.16 -2.58 -11.40
CA LYS A 410 -9.59 -2.79 -11.58
C LYS A 410 -10.11 -4.12 -11.01
N GLN A 411 -9.25 -5.12 -10.82
CA GLN A 411 -9.63 -6.49 -10.47
C GLN A 411 -8.95 -6.99 -9.18
N LEU A 412 -7.74 -6.51 -8.89
CA LEU A 412 -6.86 -7.03 -7.85
C LEU A 412 -7.51 -7.02 -6.45
N ALA A 413 -8.40 -6.06 -6.21
CA ALA A 413 -9.15 -5.96 -4.96
C ALA A 413 -9.97 -7.23 -4.67
N GLY A 414 -10.61 -7.81 -5.68
CA GLY A 414 -11.35 -9.07 -5.59
C GLY A 414 -10.46 -10.28 -5.35
N HIS A 415 -9.17 -10.18 -5.68
CA HIS A 415 -8.16 -11.22 -5.47
C HIS A 415 -7.43 -11.11 -4.11
N GLY A 416 -7.98 -10.35 -3.16
CA GLY A 416 -7.41 -10.25 -1.80
C GLY A 416 -6.17 -9.37 -1.69
N ALA A 417 -5.78 -8.66 -2.74
CA ALA A 417 -4.62 -7.77 -2.73
C ALA A 417 -5.01 -6.31 -3.01
N ARG A 418 -4.30 -5.38 -2.40
CA ARG A 418 -4.48 -3.93 -2.53
C ARG A 418 -3.15 -3.28 -2.88
N VAL A 419 -3.22 -2.19 -3.60
CA VAL A 419 -2.03 -1.40 -3.98
C VAL A 419 -2.16 0.01 -3.44
N SER A 420 -1.10 0.50 -2.84
CA SER A 420 -0.87 1.89 -2.54
C SER A 420 0.16 2.44 -3.52
N ILE A 421 -0.29 3.26 -4.45
CA ILE A 421 0.58 3.98 -5.37
C ILE A 421 1.02 5.26 -4.69
N ILE A 422 2.32 5.46 -4.53
CA ILE A 422 2.89 6.63 -3.88
C ILE A 422 3.76 7.37 -4.89
N THR A 423 3.43 8.62 -5.14
CA THR A 423 4.11 9.48 -6.12
C THR A 423 4.43 10.84 -5.55
N GLN A 424 5.37 11.53 -6.15
CA GLN A 424 5.75 12.87 -5.72
C GLN A 424 4.80 13.96 -6.23
N SER A 425 4.23 13.80 -7.43
CA SER A 425 3.37 14.79 -8.06
C SER A 425 2.49 14.19 -9.16
N ILE A 426 1.41 14.88 -9.48
CA ILE A 426 0.55 14.53 -10.62
C ILE A 426 1.30 14.64 -11.96
N PRO A 427 2.07 15.73 -12.23
CA PRO A 427 2.88 15.79 -13.45
C PRO A 427 3.89 14.64 -13.61
N GLY A 428 4.42 14.11 -12.52
CA GLY A 428 5.31 12.95 -12.55
C GLY A 428 4.62 11.72 -13.15
N LEU A 429 3.37 11.45 -12.75
CA LEU A 429 2.56 10.38 -13.33
C LEU A 429 2.19 10.65 -14.79
N ASP A 430 1.83 11.90 -15.12
CA ASP A 430 1.46 12.26 -16.50
C ASP A 430 2.61 12.06 -17.49
N ASN A 431 3.83 12.34 -17.08
CA ASN A 431 5.02 12.16 -17.92
C ASN A 431 5.25 10.68 -18.30
N ILE A 432 4.85 9.74 -17.44
CA ILE A 432 5.09 8.32 -17.64
C ILE A 432 3.90 7.63 -18.31
N TYR A 433 2.70 7.92 -17.82
CA TYR A 433 1.50 7.20 -18.22
C TYR A 433 0.62 7.99 -19.20
N GLY A 434 0.82 9.29 -19.31
CA GLY A 434 -0.13 10.20 -19.95
C GLY A 434 -1.35 10.47 -19.08
N GLU A 435 -2.05 11.57 -19.36
CA GLU A 435 -3.17 12.04 -18.53
C GLU A 435 -4.33 11.01 -18.46
N ASN A 436 -4.70 10.39 -19.57
CA ASN A 436 -5.81 9.44 -19.60
C ASN A 436 -5.57 8.20 -18.75
N THR A 437 -4.37 7.62 -18.82
CA THR A 437 -4.00 6.47 -18.00
C THR A 437 -3.90 6.85 -16.53
N ARG A 438 -3.32 8.01 -16.21
CA ARG A 438 -3.30 8.54 -14.84
C ARG A 438 -4.71 8.68 -14.27
N LEU A 439 -5.64 9.27 -15.02
CA LEU A 439 -7.05 9.39 -14.60
C LEU A 439 -7.70 8.02 -14.35
N SER A 440 -7.34 7.00 -15.15
CA SER A 440 -7.78 5.61 -14.92
C SER A 440 -7.22 5.04 -13.61
N LEU A 441 -5.94 5.27 -13.30
CA LEU A 441 -5.31 4.88 -12.03
C LEU A 441 -5.98 5.58 -10.83
N GLU A 442 -6.23 6.89 -10.94
CA GLU A 442 -6.93 7.66 -9.92
C GLU A 442 -8.37 7.19 -9.68
N ALA A 443 -9.08 6.82 -10.75
CA ALA A 443 -10.44 6.31 -10.64
C ALA A 443 -10.49 4.93 -9.96
N ALA A 444 -9.44 4.12 -10.09
CA ALA A 444 -9.33 2.84 -9.40
C ALA A 444 -8.92 2.98 -7.92
N ALA A 445 -8.35 4.13 -7.53
CA ALA A 445 -7.96 4.41 -6.16
C ALA A 445 -9.16 4.91 -5.34
N GLY A 446 -9.72 4.06 -4.49
CA GLY A 446 -10.84 4.42 -3.60
C GLY A 446 -10.49 5.41 -2.51
N MET A 447 -9.19 5.60 -2.21
CA MET A 447 -8.67 6.58 -1.25
C MET A 447 -7.56 7.40 -1.89
N LYS A 448 -7.70 8.71 -1.90
CA LYS A 448 -6.66 9.63 -2.39
C LYS A 448 -6.18 10.51 -1.24
N LEU A 449 -4.89 10.36 -0.89
CA LEU A 449 -4.25 11.09 0.20
C LEU A 449 -3.23 12.07 -0.36
N TYR A 450 -3.40 13.35 -0.06
CA TYR A 450 -2.50 14.43 -0.46
C TYR A 450 -1.83 15.01 0.78
N LEU A 451 -0.52 14.78 0.91
CA LEU A 451 0.26 15.27 2.05
C LEU A 451 0.74 16.71 1.86
N ALA A 452 0.99 17.10 0.63
CA ALA A 452 1.30 18.47 0.21
C ALA A 452 1.15 18.59 -1.30
N ALA A 453 1.17 19.84 -1.83
CA ALA A 453 1.23 20.11 -3.25
C ALA A 453 2.15 21.32 -3.51
N ASN A 454 3.30 21.07 -4.14
CA ASN A 454 4.27 22.13 -4.40
C ASN A 454 4.10 22.73 -5.80
N ASP A 455 3.56 21.98 -6.75
CA ASP A 455 3.35 22.43 -8.12
C ASP A 455 1.91 22.92 -8.36
N LYS A 456 1.77 23.79 -9.37
CA LYS A 456 0.51 24.44 -9.70
C LYS A 456 -0.56 23.44 -10.20
N LYS A 457 -0.15 22.42 -10.98
CA LYS A 457 -1.09 21.45 -11.55
C LYS A 457 -1.68 20.57 -10.45
N THR A 458 -0.85 19.99 -9.60
CA THR A 458 -1.32 19.18 -8.45
C THR A 458 -2.23 19.98 -7.52
N ALA A 459 -1.85 21.23 -7.19
CA ALA A 459 -2.68 22.09 -6.33
C ALA A 459 -4.02 22.45 -6.98
N GLY A 460 -4.04 22.70 -8.29
CA GLY A 460 -5.26 22.95 -9.06
C GLY A 460 -6.19 21.74 -9.06
N GLU A 461 -5.69 20.57 -9.40
CA GLU A 461 -6.49 19.33 -9.43
C GLU A 461 -7.05 18.95 -8.05
N ILE A 462 -6.29 19.16 -6.98
CA ILE A 462 -6.80 18.95 -5.61
C ILE A 462 -7.93 19.93 -5.32
N SER A 463 -7.77 21.22 -5.65
CA SER A 463 -8.80 22.23 -5.46
C SER A 463 -10.09 21.89 -6.20
N ASP A 464 -9.98 21.43 -7.46
CA ASP A 464 -11.11 21.02 -8.28
C ASP A 464 -11.78 19.74 -7.73
N ALA A 465 -10.99 18.76 -7.29
CA ALA A 465 -11.49 17.52 -6.68
C ALA A 465 -12.20 17.76 -5.33
N LEU A 466 -11.81 18.78 -4.57
CA LEU A 466 -12.49 19.19 -3.34
C LEU A 466 -13.87 19.79 -3.60
N GLY A 467 -14.09 20.31 -4.81
CA GLY A 467 -15.34 20.90 -5.24
C GLY A 467 -15.56 22.32 -4.72
N LYS A 468 -16.76 22.84 -5.03
CA LYS A 468 -17.11 24.24 -4.79
C LYS A 468 -18.18 24.35 -3.72
N THR A 469 -18.12 25.45 -2.97
CA THR A 469 -19.10 25.82 -1.94
C THR A 469 -19.65 27.21 -2.22
N THR A 470 -20.86 27.49 -1.75
CA THR A 470 -21.46 28.81 -1.83
C THR A 470 -21.06 29.64 -0.61
N LYS A 471 -20.40 30.77 -0.80
CA LYS A 471 -20.13 31.76 0.24
C LYS A 471 -20.99 33.01 0.06
N LEU A 472 -21.32 33.64 1.18
CA LEU A 472 -21.96 34.94 1.20
C LEU A 472 -20.87 36.01 1.22
N ALA A 473 -20.66 36.68 0.09
CA ALA A 473 -19.80 37.85 0.04
C ALA A 473 -20.59 39.06 0.53
N VAL A 474 -20.05 39.75 1.52
CA VAL A 474 -20.61 40.99 2.06
C VAL A 474 -19.71 42.12 1.59
N SER A 475 -20.20 42.94 0.69
CA SER A 475 -19.51 44.17 0.26
C SER A 475 -20.07 45.36 1.02
N ASP A 476 -19.20 46.03 1.72
CA ASP A 476 -19.54 47.24 2.49
C ASP A 476 -18.97 48.44 1.72
N SER A 477 -19.84 49.28 1.16
CA SER A 477 -19.43 50.48 0.46
C SER A 477 -19.86 51.72 1.23
N LEU A 478 -18.88 52.56 1.59
CA LEU A 478 -19.06 53.89 2.16
C LEU A 478 -19.06 54.89 1.02
N SER A 479 -20.23 55.43 0.70
CA SER A 479 -20.32 56.55 -0.24
C SER A 479 -20.23 57.85 0.56
N ARG A 480 -19.24 58.69 0.23
CA ARG A 480 -19.10 60.06 0.73
C ARG A 480 -19.87 60.96 -0.23
N ASP A 481 -21.10 61.29 0.14
CA ASP A 481 -21.83 62.34 -0.53
C ASP A 481 -21.55 63.70 0.14
N ARG A 482 -21.64 64.79 -0.64
CA ARG A 482 -21.31 66.15 -0.17
C ARG A 482 -22.14 66.67 0.98
N ASP A 483 -23.24 66.02 1.30
CA ASP A 483 -24.07 66.27 2.49
C ASP A 483 -23.72 65.31 3.63
N LEU A 484 -23.25 65.81 4.71
CA LEU A 484 -22.85 65.29 6.02
C LEU A 484 -23.40 63.94 6.50
N MET A 485 -24.14 63.15 5.72
CA MET A 485 -24.62 61.85 6.08
C MET A 485 -23.87 60.73 5.32
N GLN A 486 -23.04 59.99 6.05
CA GLN A 486 -22.42 58.75 5.56
C GLN A 486 -23.52 57.69 5.34
N ARG A 487 -23.83 57.39 4.06
CA ARG A 487 -24.71 56.25 3.75
C ARG A 487 -23.85 54.98 3.61
N ARG A 488 -24.01 54.08 4.56
CA ARG A 488 -23.43 52.74 4.50
C ARG A 488 -24.37 51.83 3.70
N SER A 489 -23.91 51.34 2.53
CA SER A 489 -24.63 50.36 1.74
C SER A 489 -23.97 48.98 1.91
N VAL A 490 -24.74 48.03 2.43
CA VAL A 490 -24.30 46.64 2.62
C VAL A 490 -24.94 45.79 1.50
N SER A 491 -24.15 45.36 0.53
CA SER A 491 -24.59 44.43 -0.50
C SER A 491 -24.20 43.00 -0.12
N ARG A 492 -25.16 42.10 -0.18
CA ARG A 492 -24.95 40.66 0.07
C ARG A 492 -25.11 39.90 -1.23
N ARG A 493 -24.04 39.26 -1.71
CA ARG A 493 -24.06 38.46 -2.93
C ARG A 493 -23.61 37.03 -2.59
N MET A 494 -24.30 36.03 -3.17
CA MET A 494 -23.82 34.66 -3.13
C MET A 494 -22.77 34.47 -4.20
N GLU A 495 -21.61 33.97 -3.84
CA GLU A 495 -20.49 33.72 -4.74
C GLU A 495 -20.06 32.27 -4.65
N GLU A 496 -19.62 31.76 -5.81
CA GLU A 496 -18.96 30.47 -5.91
C GLU A 496 -17.53 30.57 -5.39
N ARG A 497 -17.13 29.63 -4.53
CA ARG A 497 -15.74 29.51 -4.09
C ARG A 497 -15.34 28.05 -4.00
N PRO A 498 -14.12 27.66 -4.47
CA PRO A 498 -13.56 26.35 -4.15
C PRO A 498 -13.55 26.11 -2.62
N LEU A 499 -13.69 24.86 -2.18
CA LEU A 499 -13.62 24.51 -0.76
C LEU A 499 -12.26 24.93 -0.16
N LEU A 500 -11.17 24.65 -0.90
CA LEU A 500 -9.85 25.26 -0.75
C LEU A 500 -9.39 25.75 -2.13
N THR A 501 -8.86 26.97 -2.19
CA THR A 501 -8.23 27.47 -3.42
C THR A 501 -6.88 26.78 -3.65
N PRO A 502 -6.34 26.76 -4.88
CA PRO A 502 -5.00 26.20 -5.15
C PRO A 502 -3.90 26.81 -4.26
N ASP A 503 -4.01 28.09 -3.93
CA ASP A 503 -3.07 28.76 -3.02
C ASP A 503 -3.20 28.30 -1.57
N GLU A 504 -4.43 28.04 -1.10
CA GLU A 504 -4.68 27.47 0.23
C GLU A 504 -4.17 26.03 0.30
N VAL A 505 -4.31 25.25 -0.77
CA VAL A 505 -3.76 23.89 -0.86
C VAL A 505 -2.23 23.91 -0.79
N ARG A 506 -1.56 24.81 -1.52
CA ARG A 506 -0.08 24.93 -1.46
C ARG A 506 0.45 25.42 -0.11
N ARG A 507 -0.36 26.15 0.64
CA ARG A 507 -0.03 26.68 1.98
C ARG A 507 -0.58 25.83 3.12
N LEU A 508 -1.01 24.60 2.80
CA LEU A 508 -1.45 23.67 3.83
C LEU A 508 -0.34 23.43 4.85
N SER A 509 -0.70 23.41 6.14
CA SER A 509 0.29 23.16 7.19
C SER A 509 0.97 21.80 7.00
N PRO A 510 2.29 21.66 7.24
CA PRO A 510 3.02 20.40 7.07
C PRO A 510 2.48 19.23 7.91
N ASP A 511 1.73 19.52 8.97
CA ASP A 511 1.08 18.53 9.83
C ASP A 511 -0.33 18.13 9.36
N GLN A 512 -0.83 18.74 8.29
CA GLN A 512 -2.15 18.46 7.71
C GLN A 512 -2.04 17.68 6.41
N ALA A 513 -3.09 16.91 6.11
CA ALA A 513 -3.26 16.21 4.85
C ALA A 513 -4.73 16.25 4.41
N ILE A 514 -4.93 16.18 3.11
CA ILE A 514 -6.26 16.10 2.51
C ILE A 514 -6.51 14.65 2.09
N LEU A 515 -7.60 14.06 2.61
CA LEU A 515 -8.04 12.72 2.22
C LEU A 515 -9.36 12.84 1.44
N ILE A 516 -9.40 12.26 0.25
CA ILE A 516 -10.58 12.21 -0.61
C ILE A 516 -10.99 10.74 -0.80
N PRO A 517 -11.96 10.23 -0.02
CA PRO A 517 -12.52 8.90 -0.23
C PRO A 517 -13.50 8.89 -1.40
N GLU A 518 -13.59 7.76 -2.08
CA GLU A 518 -14.53 7.54 -3.18
C GLU A 518 -15.98 7.80 -2.70
N ARG A 519 -16.76 8.56 -3.50
CA ARG A 519 -18.20 8.86 -3.28
C ARG A 519 -18.51 9.51 -1.92
N GLN A 520 -17.54 10.16 -1.29
CA GLN A 520 -17.72 10.82 -0.01
C GLN A 520 -17.16 12.24 -0.04
N ASN A 521 -17.61 13.07 0.90
CA ASN A 521 -16.99 14.37 1.08
C ASN A 521 -15.52 14.22 1.55
N PRO A 522 -14.64 15.16 1.19
CA PRO A 522 -13.24 15.12 1.60
C PRO A 522 -13.07 15.31 3.11
N LEU A 523 -11.88 14.97 3.61
CA LEU A 523 -11.47 15.18 4.98
C LEU A 523 -10.20 16.04 5.01
N LEU A 524 -10.11 16.90 6.00
CA LEU A 524 -8.87 17.52 6.42
C LEU A 524 -8.41 16.77 7.68
N VAL A 525 -7.30 16.05 7.59
CA VAL A 525 -6.79 15.21 8.67
C VAL A 525 -5.43 15.70 9.12
N ARG A 526 -5.04 15.38 10.35
CA ARG A 526 -3.68 15.59 10.81
C ARG A 526 -2.83 14.37 10.47
N ARG A 527 -1.64 14.60 9.94
CA ARG A 527 -0.68 13.55 9.59
C ARG A 527 -0.22 12.83 10.86
N VAL A 528 -0.16 11.51 10.83
CA VAL A 528 0.47 10.69 11.85
C VAL A 528 1.97 10.64 11.55
N VAL A 529 2.80 10.97 12.53
CA VAL A 529 4.25 10.81 12.44
C VAL A 529 4.66 9.74 13.47
N TYR A 530 5.21 8.61 13.01
CA TYR A 530 5.37 7.41 13.85
C TYR A 530 6.26 7.64 15.09
N PHE A 531 7.23 8.53 15.01
CA PHE A 531 8.12 8.87 16.14
C PHE A 531 7.60 10.03 17.03
N GLU A 532 6.45 10.61 16.71
CA GLU A 532 5.78 11.65 17.51
C GLU A 532 4.46 11.15 18.10
N ASP A 533 3.78 10.24 17.42
CA ASP A 533 2.51 9.70 17.86
C ASP A 533 2.71 8.67 18.99
N PRO A 534 2.08 8.84 20.15
CA PRO A 534 2.36 8.00 21.33
C PRO A 534 2.11 6.50 21.14
N VAL A 535 1.23 6.09 20.22
CA VAL A 535 0.95 4.69 19.95
C VAL A 535 2.05 4.10 19.07
N PHE A 536 2.37 4.77 17.97
CA PHE A 536 3.39 4.31 17.04
C PHE A 536 4.80 4.39 17.62
N LEU A 537 5.11 5.44 18.39
CA LEU A 537 6.38 5.59 19.09
C LEU A 537 6.60 4.41 20.05
N LYS A 538 5.58 4.03 20.82
CA LYS A 538 5.67 2.88 21.73
C LYS A 538 5.97 1.57 20.97
N ILE A 539 5.33 1.35 19.80
CA ILE A 539 5.59 0.18 18.97
C ILE A 539 7.02 0.22 18.44
N PHE A 540 7.45 1.38 17.96
CA PHE A 540 8.78 1.57 17.39
C PHE A 540 9.88 1.36 18.44
N GLU A 541 9.75 1.94 19.64
CA GLU A 541 10.71 1.81 20.74
C GLU A 541 10.73 0.41 21.38
N ALA A 542 9.63 -0.33 21.30
CA ALA A 542 9.55 -1.70 21.82
C ALA A 542 10.31 -2.72 20.95
N GLN A 543 10.77 -2.34 19.76
CA GLN A 543 11.51 -3.22 18.88
C GLN A 543 12.88 -3.58 19.48
N ALA A 544 13.20 -4.87 19.53
CA ALA A 544 14.45 -5.39 20.07
C ALA A 544 15.09 -6.41 19.12
N GLY A 545 16.35 -6.67 19.31
CA GLY A 545 17.13 -7.66 18.56
C GLY A 545 17.71 -7.11 17.24
N PRO A 546 18.47 -7.94 16.52
CA PRO A 546 19.06 -7.57 15.24
C PRO A 546 18.01 -7.45 14.13
N LEU A 547 18.33 -6.70 13.10
CA LEU A 547 17.53 -6.68 11.87
C LEU A 547 17.50 -8.08 11.23
N PRO A 548 16.35 -8.50 10.66
CA PRO A 548 16.19 -9.86 10.13
C PRO A 548 16.80 -10.00 8.72
N TYR A 549 18.11 -9.87 8.62
CA TYR A 549 18.84 -10.22 7.42
C TYR A 549 18.85 -11.75 7.20
N PRO A 550 19.08 -12.24 5.96
CA PRO A 550 19.37 -13.65 5.72
C PRO A 550 20.51 -14.13 6.63
N SER A 551 20.45 -15.38 7.12
CA SER A 551 21.52 -15.93 7.95
C SER A 551 22.83 -16.03 7.17
N GLN A 552 23.97 -15.90 7.86
CA GLN A 552 25.30 -16.10 7.23
C GLN A 552 25.46 -17.51 6.67
N ASP A 553 24.79 -18.51 7.25
CA ASP A 553 24.78 -19.88 6.73
C ASP A 553 24.09 -19.97 5.37
N ASN A 554 22.99 -19.25 5.18
CA ASN A 554 22.35 -19.15 3.86
C ASN A 554 23.27 -18.46 2.84
N ALA A 555 23.96 -17.40 3.23
CA ALA A 555 24.95 -16.74 2.36
C ALA A 555 26.11 -17.68 1.99
N ARG A 556 26.56 -18.50 2.95
CA ARG A 556 27.62 -19.50 2.72
C ARG A 556 27.17 -20.64 1.82
N VAL A 557 25.96 -21.17 2.02
CA VAL A 557 25.35 -22.18 1.14
C VAL A 557 25.14 -21.62 -0.28
N GLN A 558 24.74 -20.36 -0.41
CA GLN A 558 24.64 -19.66 -1.68
C GLN A 558 25.98 -19.57 -2.39
N GLY A 559 27.03 -19.14 -1.68
CA GLY A 559 28.39 -19.06 -2.24
C GLY A 559 28.94 -20.42 -2.67
N LEU A 560 28.57 -21.50 -1.99
CA LEU A 560 28.92 -22.87 -2.40
C LEU A 560 28.14 -23.30 -3.65
N ALA A 561 26.85 -23.02 -3.72
CA ALA A 561 26.03 -23.30 -4.91
C ALA A 561 26.55 -22.56 -6.16
N GLU A 562 26.94 -21.29 -6.02
CA GLU A 562 27.56 -20.51 -7.10
C GLU A 562 28.87 -21.12 -7.60
N ARG A 563 29.70 -21.58 -6.65
CA ARG A 563 30.94 -22.26 -6.98
C ARG A 563 30.71 -23.59 -7.74
N VAL A 564 29.70 -24.33 -7.35
CA VAL A 564 29.28 -25.56 -8.04
C VAL A 564 28.82 -25.23 -9.47
N GLU A 565 27.96 -24.23 -9.64
CA GLU A 565 27.50 -23.79 -10.96
C GLU A 565 28.66 -23.27 -11.85
N GLU A 566 29.59 -22.54 -11.26
CA GLU A 566 30.79 -22.08 -11.96
C GLU A 566 31.65 -23.27 -12.45
N LEU A 567 31.86 -24.27 -11.56
CA LEU A 567 32.58 -25.48 -11.90
C LEU A 567 31.85 -26.29 -12.98
N GLU A 568 30.53 -26.42 -12.90
CA GLU A 568 29.73 -27.08 -13.94
C GLU A 568 29.82 -26.34 -15.27
N ARG A 569 29.79 -25.01 -15.30
CA ARG A 569 30.00 -24.20 -16.50
C ARG A 569 31.41 -24.43 -17.10
N ARG A 570 32.44 -24.48 -16.26
CA ARG A 570 33.81 -24.76 -16.71
C ARG A 570 33.94 -26.15 -17.25
N ILE A 571 33.32 -27.16 -16.64
CA ILE A 571 33.30 -28.55 -17.12
C ILE A 571 32.53 -28.63 -18.46
N ALA A 572 31.39 -27.99 -18.60
CA ALA A 572 30.60 -27.96 -19.84
C ALA A 572 31.34 -27.23 -20.99
N GLY A 573 32.13 -26.20 -20.65
CA GLY A 573 32.98 -25.48 -21.61
C GLY A 573 34.29 -26.21 -21.98
N MET A 574 34.71 -27.18 -21.19
CA MET A 574 35.77 -28.09 -21.60
C MET A 574 35.23 -28.98 -22.72
N LYS A 575 35.60 -28.68 -23.98
CA LYS A 575 35.40 -29.62 -25.07
C LYS A 575 35.95 -30.95 -24.58
N VAL A 576 35.10 -31.96 -24.42
CA VAL A 576 35.55 -33.35 -24.31
C VAL A 576 36.32 -33.58 -25.60
N VAL A 577 37.62 -33.62 -25.49
CA VAL A 577 38.45 -34.11 -26.61
C VAL A 577 38.05 -35.56 -26.73
N GLU A 578 37.11 -35.82 -27.63
CA GLU A 578 36.81 -37.19 -28.07
C GLU A 578 38.12 -37.78 -28.54
N PHE A 579 38.70 -38.61 -27.70
CA PHE A 579 39.74 -39.53 -28.11
C PHE A 579 39.09 -40.45 -29.15
N VAL A 580 39.08 -39.97 -30.39
CA VAL A 580 38.75 -40.84 -31.53
C VAL A 580 39.72 -42.02 -31.42
N ARG A 581 39.19 -43.17 -31.09
CA ARG A 581 39.87 -44.45 -31.20
C ARG A 581 40.28 -44.68 -32.67
N SER A 582 41.38 -44.06 -33.07
CA SER A 582 42.16 -44.56 -34.23
C SER A 582 42.92 -45.80 -33.75
N GLY A 583 42.51 -46.90 -34.30
CA GLY A 583 43.09 -48.23 -34.28
C GLY A 583 44.29 -48.52 -33.39
N GLY A 584 44.07 -49.36 -32.41
CA GLY A 584 45.01 -50.40 -31.96
C GLY A 584 46.44 -49.97 -31.57
N ALA A 585 46.62 -49.53 -30.29
CA ALA A 585 47.85 -49.83 -29.56
C ALA A 585 47.53 -49.77 -28.06
N ALA A 586 47.73 -50.89 -27.36
CA ALA A 586 47.56 -50.99 -25.91
C ALA A 586 48.51 -50.02 -25.21
N MET A 587 47.99 -48.99 -24.57
CA MET A 587 48.74 -48.14 -23.66
C MET A 587 48.77 -48.77 -22.26
N LYS A 588 50.02 -48.91 -21.74
CA LYS A 588 50.29 -49.48 -20.41
C LYS A 588 49.62 -48.73 -19.28
N PRO A 589 49.26 -49.42 -18.16
CA PRO A 589 48.41 -48.83 -17.08
C PRO A 589 49.12 -47.88 -16.13
N ASP A 590 50.34 -47.42 -16.35
CA ASP A 590 51.16 -46.70 -15.35
C ASP A 590 51.02 -45.16 -15.36
N LEU A 591 50.10 -44.59 -16.12
CA LEU A 591 49.88 -43.13 -16.20
C LEU A 591 48.58 -42.64 -15.55
N ILE A 592 47.92 -43.44 -14.70
CA ILE A 592 46.78 -43.00 -13.86
C ILE A 592 47.24 -42.90 -12.41
N ARG A 593 48.16 -41.99 -12.15
CA ARG A 593 48.51 -41.54 -10.80
C ARG A 593 48.90 -40.06 -10.80
N GLU A 594 48.01 -39.23 -11.29
CA GLU A 594 47.95 -37.83 -10.88
C GLU A 594 46.53 -37.55 -10.37
N GLU A 595 46.39 -37.58 -9.04
CA GLU A 595 45.20 -37.02 -8.39
C GLU A 595 45.05 -35.55 -8.85
N PRO A 596 43.85 -35.11 -9.26
CA PRO A 596 43.67 -33.73 -9.68
C PRO A 596 44.05 -32.78 -8.54
N VAL A 597 44.97 -31.86 -8.82
CA VAL A 597 45.49 -30.84 -7.89
C VAL A 597 44.38 -30.07 -7.16
N VAL A 598 43.19 -30.04 -7.74
CA VAL A 598 41.99 -29.42 -7.19
C VAL A 598 41.48 -30.10 -5.90
N ALA A 599 41.65 -31.44 -5.77
CA ALA A 599 41.23 -32.16 -4.57
C ALA A 599 42.13 -31.86 -3.36
N ARG A 600 43.41 -31.56 -3.59
CA ARG A 600 44.36 -31.22 -2.53
C ARG A 600 44.20 -29.79 -1.98
N GLU A 601 43.74 -28.82 -2.79
CA GLU A 601 43.49 -27.47 -2.30
C GLU A 601 42.20 -27.39 -1.48
N ILE A 602 41.17 -28.17 -1.85
CA ILE A 602 39.90 -28.22 -1.10
C ILE A 602 40.12 -28.85 0.31
N ILE A 603 40.93 -29.90 0.41
CA ILE A 603 41.23 -30.58 1.68
C ILE A 603 42.13 -29.73 2.59
N LYS A 604 43.03 -28.90 2.04
CA LYS A 604 43.86 -27.98 2.82
C LYS A 604 43.13 -26.75 3.33
N ALA A 605 42.11 -26.29 2.67
CA ALA A 605 41.32 -25.14 3.12
C ALA A 605 40.39 -25.50 4.29
N ASP A 606 39.98 -26.77 4.42
CA ASP A 606 39.03 -27.19 5.47
C ASP A 606 39.67 -27.60 6.81
N SER A 607 40.99 -27.89 6.83
CA SER A 607 41.67 -28.32 8.04
C SER A 607 42.12 -27.18 8.99
N THR A 608 42.04 -25.91 8.53
CA THR A 608 42.42 -24.74 9.33
C THR A 608 41.21 -24.01 9.96
N ALA A 609 39.98 -24.44 9.68
CA ALA A 609 38.76 -23.77 10.17
C ALA A 609 37.98 -24.54 11.25
N LEU A 610 38.44 -25.73 11.63
CA LEU A 610 37.80 -26.50 12.71
C LEU A 610 38.64 -26.34 14.00
N GLY A 611 38.43 -25.21 14.69
CA GLY A 611 38.77 -25.06 16.10
C GLY A 611 37.81 -25.94 16.91
N GLU A 612 38.39 -26.76 17.78
CA GLU A 612 37.73 -27.67 18.71
C GLU A 612 36.62 -26.96 19.50
N VAL A 613 35.37 -27.42 19.35
CA VAL A 613 34.29 -27.13 20.29
C VAL A 613 33.94 -28.43 21.03
N ALA A 614 34.30 -28.50 22.29
CA ALA A 614 33.94 -29.57 23.20
C ALA A 614 32.43 -29.57 23.50
N PRO A 615 31.79 -30.73 23.74
CA PRO A 615 30.37 -30.82 23.97
C PRO A 615 29.99 -30.49 25.40
N GLU A 616 29.24 -29.44 25.65
CA GLU A 616 28.58 -29.23 26.93
C GLU A 616 27.24 -30.00 26.99
N ARG A 617 27.16 -30.82 28.04
CA ARG A 617 25.99 -31.64 28.38
C ARG A 617 24.88 -30.81 29.00
N GLY A 618 23.69 -31.18 28.64
CA GLY A 618 22.39 -30.64 28.90
C GLY A 618 21.98 -30.23 30.31
N ARG A 619 20.93 -29.45 30.35
CA ARG A 619 19.90 -29.44 31.39
C ARG A 619 18.56 -29.07 30.79
N THR A 620 17.60 -29.98 30.93
CA THR A 620 16.16 -29.75 30.75
C THR A 620 15.60 -29.01 31.96
N PRO A 621 14.69 -28.08 31.83
CA PRO A 621 13.76 -27.70 32.89
C PRO A 621 12.38 -28.30 32.68
N ARG A 622 11.85 -28.77 33.80
CA ARG A 622 10.51 -29.33 34.02
C ARG A 622 9.43 -28.26 33.88
N ALA A 623 8.30 -28.73 33.40
CA ALA A 623 7.02 -28.04 33.38
C ALA A 623 6.41 -27.93 34.79
N ASP A 624 5.72 -26.82 35.05
CA ASP A 624 4.59 -26.76 35.97
C ASP A 624 3.51 -25.80 35.39
N LEU A 625 2.31 -26.36 35.21
CA LEU A 625 1.03 -25.66 35.01
C LEU A 625 0.39 -25.45 36.40
N PRO A 626 -0.52 -24.49 36.64
CA PRO A 626 -1.89 -24.65 36.15
C PRO A 626 -2.70 -23.36 35.91
N GLY A 627 -3.91 -23.50 35.34
CA GLY A 627 -5.04 -22.61 35.59
C GLY A 627 -5.91 -22.18 34.41
N ASP A 628 -6.86 -22.96 34.10
CA ASP A 628 -8.27 -22.71 33.75
C ASP A 628 -8.69 -21.36 33.13
N VAL A 629 -9.15 -21.35 31.88
CA VAL A 629 -10.15 -20.41 31.35
C VAL A 629 -11.07 -21.11 30.35
N SER A 630 -12.34 -21.01 30.62
CA SER A 630 -13.46 -21.63 29.95
C SER A 630 -13.88 -20.98 28.62
N GLN A 631 -14.18 -21.84 27.64
CA GLN A 631 -15.19 -21.76 26.60
C GLN A 631 -15.17 -20.61 25.56
N ALA A 632 -14.60 -20.92 24.42
CA ALA A 632 -15.02 -20.48 23.08
C ALA A 632 -14.87 -21.66 22.11
N PRO A 633 -15.58 -21.73 20.96
CA PRO A 633 -15.79 -22.96 20.22
C PRO A 633 -14.48 -23.60 19.76
N GLN A 634 -14.30 -24.84 20.12
CA GLN A 634 -13.12 -25.66 19.84
C GLN A 634 -13.05 -26.02 18.36
N VAL A 635 -12.15 -25.33 17.65
CA VAL A 635 -11.53 -25.87 16.43
C VAL A 635 -10.37 -26.74 16.92
N SER A 636 -10.39 -28.02 16.59
CA SER A 636 -9.37 -28.97 17.01
C SER A 636 -7.97 -28.56 16.54
N LEU A 637 -7.13 -28.16 17.48
CA LEU A 637 -5.74 -27.73 17.26
C LEU A 637 -4.80 -28.86 16.80
N ALA A 638 -5.28 -30.10 16.76
CA ALA A 638 -4.47 -31.30 16.45
C ALA A 638 -4.12 -31.45 14.94
N ALA A 639 -4.71 -30.64 14.06
CA ALA A 639 -4.50 -30.73 12.61
C ALA A 639 -3.69 -29.55 12.01
N LEU A 640 -3.24 -28.60 12.82
CA LEU A 640 -2.56 -27.39 12.33
C LEU A 640 -1.04 -27.52 12.46
N LYS A 641 -0.33 -27.09 11.42
CA LYS A 641 1.15 -26.95 11.47
C LYS A 641 1.54 -25.84 12.45
N PRO A 642 2.74 -25.86 13.05
CA PRO A 642 3.17 -24.89 14.09
C PRO A 642 2.97 -23.40 13.72
N ASN A 643 3.17 -23.05 12.47
CA ASN A 643 2.95 -21.71 11.94
C ASN A 643 1.47 -21.29 11.83
N GLN A 644 0.54 -22.24 11.72
CA GLN A 644 -0.91 -21.98 11.71
C GLN A 644 -1.45 -21.75 13.11
N VAL A 645 -0.89 -22.42 14.10
CA VAL A 645 -1.21 -22.18 15.52
C VAL A 645 -0.75 -20.78 15.93
N ALA A 646 0.44 -20.36 15.48
CA ALA A 646 0.93 -19.00 15.69
C ALA A 646 0.03 -17.93 15.04
N ALA A 647 -0.58 -18.21 13.89
CA ALA A 647 -1.46 -17.29 13.19
C ALA A 647 -2.80 -17.06 13.92
N VAL A 648 -3.42 -18.12 14.45
CA VAL A 648 -4.67 -18.03 15.22
C VAL A 648 -4.43 -17.31 16.55
N SER A 649 -3.32 -17.61 17.23
CA SER A 649 -2.90 -16.89 18.44
C SER A 649 -2.64 -15.41 18.17
N ARG A 650 -2.14 -15.08 17.02
CA ARG A 650 -1.88 -13.71 16.57
C ARG A 650 -3.13 -12.86 16.38
N MET A 651 -4.18 -13.39 15.75
CA MET A 651 -5.46 -12.67 15.63
C MET A 651 -6.04 -12.32 17.00
N ALA A 652 -5.95 -13.23 17.95
CA ALA A 652 -6.45 -13.02 19.30
C ALA A 652 -5.58 -12.03 20.11
N VAL A 653 -4.25 -12.16 20.02
CA VAL A 653 -3.31 -11.29 20.74
C VAL A 653 -3.26 -9.89 20.16
N PHE A 654 -3.32 -9.75 18.81
CA PHE A 654 -3.32 -8.45 18.16
C PHE A 654 -4.59 -7.66 18.49
N SER A 655 -5.76 -8.29 18.43
CA SER A 655 -7.02 -7.67 18.82
C SER A 655 -7.03 -7.24 20.29
N ARG A 656 -6.41 -8.03 21.17
CA ARG A 656 -6.30 -7.73 22.61
C ARG A 656 -5.30 -6.60 22.89
N LYS A 657 -4.10 -6.65 22.26
CA LYS A 657 -3.09 -5.58 22.39
C LYS A 657 -3.57 -4.24 21.86
N VAL A 658 -4.30 -4.22 20.75
CA VAL A 658 -4.84 -2.98 20.18
C VAL A 658 -5.98 -2.44 21.05
N GLY A 659 -6.81 -3.30 21.67
CA GLY A 659 -7.79 -2.89 22.67
C GLY A 659 -7.14 -2.24 23.90
N GLU A 660 -6.11 -2.89 24.47
CA GLU A 660 -5.36 -2.39 25.64
C GLU A 660 -4.53 -1.11 25.36
N MET A 661 -4.26 -0.79 24.08
CA MET A 661 -3.55 0.44 23.68
C MET A 661 -4.51 1.59 23.35
N SER A 662 -5.83 1.34 23.23
CA SER A 662 -6.86 2.34 22.99
C SER A 662 -7.60 2.78 24.28
N ASP A 663 -7.44 2.04 25.37
CA ASP A 663 -7.83 2.43 26.73
C ASP A 663 -6.63 3.12 27.43
#